data_2346ae6c6fe74d0b8d7df7f11907fe27
#
_entry.id   2346ae6c6fe74d0b8d7df7f11907fe27
#
_cell.length_a   1.000
_cell.length_b   1.000
_cell.length_c   1.000
_cell.angle_alpha   90.00
_cell.angle_beta   90.00
_cell.angle_gamma   90.00
#
_symmetry.space_group_name_H-M   'P 1'
#
loop_
_entity.id
_entity.type
_entity.pdbx_description
1 polymer ?
#
loop_
_entity_poly.entity_id
_entity_poly.type
_entity_poly.pdbx_seq_one_letter_code
_entity_poly.pdbx_strand_id
1 'polypeptide(L)'
;MHQSGSRTLSKEELALLRLFAFKVKHNLTEAAFNDLLIAFPGNDISSWQVTSRHIQCLSGFKPVRYDCCPDSCVCYTGPYEKYDACPVCGKARYKPNSTQLRSYFAYLPIIPRLCAMVANSRLAKEMHYRSQYEDESQEGIMEDIFDGDLYKSLLNKLIMVVGKNLPFHHFSDHRDIALGVSMDGVSVFKKRSKTCSPLLLFNYNLPPDTRFHMNNIIPAGIIPGPKKPVDMDSFLHPLVQELVQLEIGVTAFDGLSKTVFLLRAHLLVVIGDIPAVTLLMRMKGHNGFSPCHMCKIVGVKASLSNTYYVPLHHRNVSGSSSGPYDPSNLPMCMHNGFIDEANQVQFARTLTLEQNLATEFGIKGIPLLSSLGSLSFPASFPYDFMHLVWENLILNLVLFWTGCFKELRHEGMGYSLDDSVWTDICCISAEASDTIPAAFGCHVPDMSTQRWQLTAESWEVWTLYIAPIMLYGRFTEEKYYKHFRRLVHLLKLCLEYELLMEKVAKIENSFIRWVEDYERSVIKVMTLNGVLTCSNAFRFYYQHNISRLLACPLTIHALLHVGSSIRANGLVWTNWAFPMERYCGDVVRHVRNRHYLYIGINNYATSSAQLAQLKLRYDLDEELSFGSQDNDAGHIYDGCK
;
A
#
# COMPACT_ATOMS: atom_id res chain seq x y z
N MET A 1 -28.13 -18.13 14.79
CA MET A 1 -27.17 -19.13 15.34
C MET A 1 -27.16 -20.31 14.38
N HIS A 2 -26.23 -20.34 13.43
CA HIS A 2 -26.02 -21.50 12.57
C HIS A 2 -24.92 -22.34 13.19
N GLN A 3 -25.24 -23.55 13.65
CA GLN A 3 -24.31 -24.57 14.05
C GLN A 3 -23.35 -24.83 12.87
N SER A 4 -22.08 -24.48 13.02
CA SER A 4 -21.00 -24.86 12.11
C SER A 4 -20.46 -26.25 12.49
N GLY A 5 -21.37 -27.25 12.54
CA GLY A 5 -20.95 -28.62 12.29
C GLY A 5 -20.74 -28.75 10.78
N SER A 6 -19.72 -29.43 10.34
CA SER A 6 -19.41 -29.67 8.93
C SER A 6 -20.65 -30.24 8.21
N ARG A 7 -21.46 -29.33 7.62
CA ARG A 7 -22.56 -29.78 6.74
C ARG A 7 -21.93 -30.48 5.55
N THR A 8 -22.16 -31.76 5.41
CA THR A 8 -21.74 -32.50 4.24
C THR A 8 -22.53 -31.99 3.04
N LEU A 9 -21.81 -31.58 2.00
CA LEU A 9 -22.42 -31.14 0.74
C LEU A 9 -23.05 -32.33 0.03
N SER A 10 -24.19 -32.12 -0.60
CA SER A 10 -24.77 -33.09 -1.51
C SER A 10 -23.94 -33.20 -2.80
N LYS A 11 -24.15 -34.27 -3.58
CA LYS A 11 -23.49 -34.44 -4.87
C LYS A 11 -23.84 -33.31 -5.84
N GLU A 12 -25.08 -32.86 -5.80
CA GLU A 12 -25.59 -31.75 -6.60
C GLU A 12 -24.97 -30.41 -6.19
N GLU A 13 -24.81 -30.16 -4.88
CA GLU A 13 -24.11 -28.98 -4.37
C GLU A 13 -22.64 -28.97 -4.78
N LEU A 14 -21.94 -30.11 -4.70
CA LEU A 14 -20.56 -30.22 -5.12
C LEU A 14 -20.40 -29.98 -6.64
N ALA A 15 -21.30 -30.53 -7.45
CA ALA A 15 -21.33 -30.29 -8.91
C ALA A 15 -21.55 -28.80 -9.23
N LEU A 16 -22.48 -28.14 -8.49
CA LEU A 16 -22.71 -26.70 -8.60
C LEU A 16 -21.47 -25.88 -8.22
N LEU A 17 -20.77 -26.26 -7.15
CA LEU A 17 -19.52 -25.58 -6.73
C LEU A 17 -18.41 -25.74 -7.76
N ARG A 18 -18.23 -26.92 -8.35
CA ARG A 18 -17.28 -27.15 -9.44
C ARG A 18 -17.60 -26.28 -10.66
N LEU A 19 -18.87 -26.22 -11.06
CA LEU A 19 -19.29 -25.37 -12.18
C LEU A 19 -19.08 -23.87 -11.88
N PHE A 20 -19.31 -23.45 -10.65
CA PHE A 20 -19.01 -22.10 -10.20
C PHE A 20 -17.51 -21.79 -10.23
N ALA A 21 -16.67 -22.69 -9.71
CA ALA A 21 -15.22 -22.54 -9.75
C ALA A 21 -14.69 -22.47 -11.20
N PHE A 22 -15.24 -23.32 -12.10
CA PHE A 22 -14.95 -23.26 -13.53
C PHE A 22 -15.31 -21.88 -14.13
N LYS A 23 -16.51 -21.35 -13.80
CA LYS A 23 -16.90 -20.01 -14.24
C LYS A 23 -15.92 -18.94 -13.77
N VAL A 24 -15.49 -18.96 -12.51
CA VAL A 24 -14.56 -17.99 -11.94
C VAL A 24 -13.20 -18.11 -12.62
N LYS A 25 -12.62 -19.31 -12.70
CA LYS A 25 -11.32 -19.57 -13.32
C LYS A 25 -11.26 -19.07 -14.77
N HIS A 26 -12.26 -19.37 -15.57
CA HIS A 26 -12.31 -19.01 -17.00
C HIS A 26 -13.00 -17.65 -17.24
N ASN A 27 -13.37 -16.95 -16.18
CA ASN A 27 -14.07 -15.65 -16.24
C ASN A 27 -15.25 -15.64 -17.24
N LEU A 28 -16.09 -16.71 -17.19
CA LEU A 28 -17.25 -16.81 -18.07
C LEU A 28 -18.25 -15.71 -17.80
N THR A 29 -18.81 -15.12 -18.85
CA THR A 29 -19.92 -14.17 -18.73
C THR A 29 -21.17 -14.89 -18.21
N GLU A 30 -22.14 -14.15 -17.69
CA GLU A 30 -23.45 -14.73 -17.28
C GLU A 30 -24.17 -15.37 -18.47
N ALA A 31 -24.09 -14.75 -19.66
CA ALA A 31 -24.64 -15.32 -20.89
C ALA A 31 -23.96 -16.65 -21.24
N ALA A 32 -22.62 -16.67 -21.32
CA ALA A 32 -21.90 -17.90 -21.63
C ALA A 32 -22.15 -19.01 -20.59
N PHE A 33 -22.32 -18.64 -19.31
CA PHE A 33 -22.68 -19.62 -18.28
C PHE A 33 -24.09 -20.18 -18.49
N ASN A 34 -25.06 -19.33 -18.86
CA ASN A 34 -26.42 -19.77 -19.14
C ASN A 34 -26.50 -20.62 -20.42
N ASP A 35 -25.65 -20.36 -21.41
CA ASP A 35 -25.58 -21.15 -22.65
C ASP A 35 -25.11 -22.60 -22.39
N LEU A 36 -24.43 -22.89 -21.27
CA LEU A 36 -24.11 -24.26 -20.87
C LEU A 36 -25.34 -25.12 -20.64
N LEU A 37 -26.46 -24.54 -20.20
CA LEU A 37 -27.76 -25.23 -20.07
C LEU A 37 -28.25 -25.78 -21.41
N ILE A 38 -28.03 -25.02 -22.48
CA ILE A 38 -28.46 -25.34 -23.83
C ILE A 38 -27.47 -26.32 -24.48
N ALA A 39 -26.15 -26.07 -24.27
CA ALA A 39 -25.09 -26.87 -24.85
C ALA A 39 -25.01 -28.30 -24.28
N PHE A 40 -25.42 -28.48 -23.03
CA PHE A 40 -25.35 -29.76 -22.33
C PHE A 40 -26.72 -30.16 -21.76
N PRO A 41 -27.72 -30.44 -22.61
CA PRO A 41 -29.06 -30.84 -22.18
C PRO A 41 -28.97 -32.22 -21.47
N GLY A 42 -29.57 -32.34 -20.31
CA GLY A 42 -29.55 -33.53 -19.48
C GLY A 42 -28.57 -33.48 -18.29
N ASN A 43 -27.78 -32.45 -18.18
CA ASN A 43 -27.06 -32.15 -16.96
C ASN A 43 -27.88 -31.18 -16.09
N ASP A 44 -27.89 -31.39 -14.76
CA ASP A 44 -28.59 -30.55 -13.79
C ASP A 44 -27.87 -29.21 -13.59
N ILE A 45 -27.66 -28.45 -14.68
CA ILE A 45 -27.07 -27.11 -14.65
C ILE A 45 -28.17 -26.10 -14.39
N SER A 46 -28.07 -25.33 -13.32
CA SER A 46 -28.98 -24.24 -13.02
C SER A 46 -28.56 -22.94 -13.71
N SER A 47 -29.53 -22.04 -13.96
CA SER A 47 -29.21 -20.70 -14.48
C SER A 47 -28.27 -19.94 -13.52
N TRP A 48 -27.50 -19.00 -14.04
CA TRP A 48 -26.61 -18.18 -13.23
C TRP A 48 -27.34 -17.49 -12.05
N GLN A 49 -28.55 -17.05 -12.25
CA GLN A 49 -29.33 -16.41 -11.20
C GLN A 49 -29.62 -17.36 -10.03
N VAL A 50 -29.95 -18.62 -10.31
CA VAL A 50 -30.20 -19.65 -9.29
C VAL A 50 -28.88 -20.05 -8.63
N THR A 51 -27.85 -20.36 -9.45
CA THR A 51 -26.50 -20.70 -8.98
C THR A 51 -25.94 -19.63 -8.05
N SER A 52 -26.01 -18.36 -8.43
CA SER A 52 -25.50 -17.23 -7.62
C SER A 52 -26.18 -17.13 -6.25
N ARG A 53 -27.48 -17.42 -6.16
CA ARG A 53 -28.21 -17.44 -4.86
C ARG A 53 -27.72 -18.60 -3.98
N HIS A 54 -27.52 -19.78 -4.55
CA HIS A 54 -26.98 -20.91 -3.81
C HIS A 54 -25.57 -20.62 -3.31
N ILE A 55 -24.71 -20.04 -4.16
CA ILE A 55 -23.34 -19.63 -3.79
C ILE A 55 -23.36 -18.62 -2.63
N GLN A 56 -24.24 -17.63 -2.65
CA GLN A 56 -24.37 -16.68 -1.53
C GLN A 56 -24.78 -17.38 -0.22
N CYS A 57 -25.67 -18.35 -0.30
CA CYS A 57 -26.08 -19.15 0.87
C CYS A 57 -24.92 -20.04 1.37
N LEU A 58 -24.28 -20.80 0.49
CA LEU A 58 -23.21 -21.73 0.83
C LEU A 58 -21.94 -21.01 1.32
N SER A 59 -21.55 -19.91 0.67
CA SER A 59 -20.41 -19.11 1.10
C SER A 59 -20.64 -18.39 2.44
N GLY A 60 -21.90 -18.15 2.81
CA GLY A 60 -22.28 -17.48 4.05
C GLY A 60 -22.10 -15.97 4.02
N PHE A 61 -21.76 -15.38 2.87
CA PHE A 61 -21.77 -13.94 2.72
C PHE A 61 -22.22 -13.51 1.32
N LYS A 62 -22.73 -12.29 1.23
CA LYS A 62 -23.07 -11.62 -0.01
C LYS A 62 -22.49 -10.20 0.00
N PRO A 63 -22.14 -9.63 -1.16
CA PRO A 63 -21.71 -8.23 -1.22
C PRO A 63 -22.85 -7.30 -0.78
N VAL A 64 -22.49 -6.25 -0.03
CA VAL A 64 -23.40 -5.16 0.31
C VAL A 64 -23.16 -4.03 -0.68
N ARG A 65 -24.23 -3.55 -1.33
CA ARG A 65 -24.11 -2.47 -2.31
C ARG A 65 -24.41 -1.15 -1.62
N TYR A 66 -23.42 -0.27 -1.63
CA TYR A 66 -23.56 1.11 -1.20
C TYR A 66 -23.58 2.03 -2.42
N ASP A 67 -24.55 2.90 -2.48
CA ASP A 67 -24.61 3.89 -3.56
C ASP A 67 -23.42 4.81 -3.52
N CYS A 68 -22.91 5.21 -4.67
CA CYS A 68 -21.83 6.19 -4.74
C CYS A 68 -22.03 7.17 -5.90
N CYS A 69 -21.38 8.30 -5.82
CA CYS A 69 -21.36 9.29 -6.88
C CYS A 69 -20.84 8.67 -8.20
N PRO A 70 -21.47 8.95 -9.37
CA PRO A 70 -20.96 8.47 -10.66
C PRO A 70 -19.52 8.90 -11.00
N ASP A 71 -19.02 9.99 -10.39
CA ASP A 71 -17.64 10.43 -10.50
C ASP A 71 -16.78 9.97 -9.30
N SER A 72 -17.32 9.10 -8.46
CA SER A 72 -16.66 8.55 -7.25
C SER A 72 -16.25 9.60 -6.21
N CYS A 73 -16.89 10.78 -6.19
CA CYS A 73 -16.56 11.81 -5.21
C CYS A 73 -16.81 11.35 -3.78
N VAL A 74 -17.96 10.72 -3.52
CA VAL A 74 -18.41 10.22 -2.21
C VAL A 74 -19.17 8.90 -2.37
N CYS A 75 -19.16 8.07 -1.33
CA CYS A 75 -20.12 7.00 -1.10
C CYS A 75 -21.26 7.54 -0.23
N TYR A 76 -22.51 7.12 -0.46
CA TYR A 76 -23.67 7.58 0.32
C TYR A 76 -23.79 6.76 1.61
N THR A 77 -22.78 6.88 2.46
CA THR A 77 -22.69 6.25 3.79
C THR A 77 -22.40 7.31 4.85
N GLY A 78 -22.61 7.01 6.11
CA GLY A 78 -22.36 7.94 7.21
C GLY A 78 -23.07 9.28 7.00
N PRO A 79 -22.34 10.41 6.97
CA PRO A 79 -22.97 11.74 6.84
C PRO A 79 -23.70 11.97 5.52
N TYR A 80 -23.43 11.15 4.49
CA TYR A 80 -24.02 11.32 3.15
C TYR A 80 -25.22 10.39 2.90
N GLU A 81 -25.60 9.55 3.83
CA GLU A 81 -26.63 8.51 3.65
C GLU A 81 -27.96 9.06 3.11
N LYS A 82 -28.37 10.25 3.56
CA LYS A 82 -29.65 10.90 3.22
C LYS A 82 -29.60 11.82 1.99
N TYR A 83 -28.46 11.95 1.32
CA TYR A 83 -28.31 12.85 0.18
C TYR A 83 -28.83 12.18 -1.12
N ASP A 84 -29.60 12.92 -1.91
CA ASP A 84 -30.08 12.50 -3.24
C ASP A 84 -29.15 12.94 -4.38
N ALA A 85 -28.23 13.85 -4.11
CA ALA A 85 -27.22 14.34 -5.03
C ALA A 85 -25.86 14.46 -4.36
N CYS A 86 -24.79 14.34 -5.15
CA CYS A 86 -23.44 14.46 -4.66
C CYS A 86 -23.14 15.89 -4.18
N PRO A 87 -22.74 16.10 -2.91
CA PRO A 87 -22.44 17.44 -2.39
C PRO A 87 -21.21 18.09 -3.03
N VAL A 88 -20.36 17.27 -3.71
CA VAL A 88 -19.11 17.75 -4.33
C VAL A 88 -19.34 18.19 -5.78
N CYS A 89 -20.04 17.37 -6.60
CA CYS A 89 -20.17 17.63 -8.04
C CYS A 89 -21.63 17.85 -8.49
N GLY A 90 -22.60 17.80 -7.60
CA GLY A 90 -24.03 18.04 -7.88
C GLY A 90 -24.74 16.92 -8.65
N LYS A 91 -24.05 15.85 -9.07
CA LYS A 91 -24.67 14.77 -9.84
C LYS A 91 -25.68 13.99 -8.99
N ALA A 92 -26.87 13.72 -9.57
CA ALA A 92 -27.91 12.96 -8.92
C ALA A 92 -27.46 11.51 -8.60
N ARG A 93 -27.91 10.99 -7.48
CA ARG A 93 -27.69 9.61 -6.99
C ARG A 93 -28.40 8.57 -7.86
N TYR A 94 -29.62 8.87 -8.27
CA TYR A 94 -30.48 7.99 -9.06
C TYR A 94 -30.55 8.38 -10.53
N LYS A 95 -30.99 7.46 -11.38
CA LYS A 95 -31.31 7.76 -12.78
C LYS A 95 -32.57 8.63 -12.87
N PRO A 96 -32.72 9.46 -13.94
CA PRO A 96 -33.93 10.27 -14.10
C PRO A 96 -35.20 9.45 -14.03
N ASN A 97 -36.17 9.93 -13.27
CA ASN A 97 -37.51 9.31 -13.06
C ASN A 97 -37.45 7.83 -12.61
N SER A 98 -36.45 7.44 -11.85
CA SER A 98 -36.22 6.07 -11.42
C SER A 98 -35.56 6.02 -10.05
N THR A 99 -35.81 4.95 -9.29
CA THR A 99 -35.05 4.58 -8.09
C THR A 99 -33.77 3.78 -8.40
N GLN A 100 -33.45 3.60 -9.69
CA GLN A 100 -32.30 2.85 -10.11
C GLN A 100 -31.01 3.67 -9.87
N LEU A 101 -30.04 3.05 -9.20
CA LEU A 101 -28.75 3.64 -8.90
C LEU A 101 -27.95 3.95 -10.17
N ARG A 102 -27.21 5.05 -10.16
CA ARG A 102 -26.28 5.40 -11.24
C ARG A 102 -24.94 4.73 -11.08
N SER A 103 -24.47 4.57 -9.85
CA SER A 103 -23.22 3.88 -9.50
C SER A 103 -23.33 3.28 -8.10
N TYR A 104 -22.54 2.26 -7.82
CA TYR A 104 -22.46 1.65 -6.50
C TYR A 104 -21.05 1.12 -6.22
N PHE A 105 -20.69 1.09 -4.95
CA PHE A 105 -19.55 0.38 -4.39
C PHE A 105 -20.03 -0.95 -3.81
N ALA A 106 -19.44 -2.05 -4.26
CA ALA A 106 -19.72 -3.38 -3.73
C ALA A 106 -18.75 -3.68 -2.59
N TYR A 107 -19.21 -3.53 -1.37
CA TYR A 107 -18.46 -3.90 -0.17
C TYR A 107 -18.60 -5.39 0.10
N LEU A 108 -17.47 -6.03 0.40
CA LEU A 108 -17.39 -7.45 0.73
C LEU A 108 -17.15 -7.59 2.24
N PRO A 109 -18.16 -7.96 3.05
CA PRO A 109 -18.04 -8.04 4.50
C PRO A 109 -16.87 -8.91 4.95
N ILE A 110 -16.11 -8.45 5.93
CA ILE A 110 -14.90 -9.14 6.41
C ILE A 110 -15.18 -10.07 7.59
N ILE A 111 -16.12 -9.73 8.49
CA ILE A 111 -16.43 -10.54 9.67
C ILE A 111 -16.78 -12.00 9.31
N PRO A 112 -17.71 -12.28 8.35
CA PRO A 112 -18.02 -13.67 7.99
C PRO A 112 -16.82 -14.46 7.47
N ARG A 113 -15.86 -13.75 6.88
CA ARG A 113 -14.66 -14.34 6.28
C ARG A 113 -13.64 -14.67 7.35
N LEU A 114 -13.37 -13.75 8.28
CA LEU A 114 -12.52 -14.02 9.43
C LEU A 114 -13.10 -15.15 10.31
N CYS A 115 -14.42 -15.15 10.54
CA CYS A 115 -15.09 -16.25 11.23
C CYS A 115 -14.90 -17.61 10.52
N ALA A 116 -14.88 -17.63 9.18
CA ALA A 116 -14.65 -18.88 8.45
C ALA A 116 -13.17 -19.32 8.52
N MET A 117 -12.22 -18.37 8.54
CA MET A 117 -10.80 -18.66 8.70
C MET A 117 -10.53 -19.37 10.03
N VAL A 118 -11.05 -18.85 11.15
CA VAL A 118 -10.89 -19.48 12.46
C VAL A 118 -11.71 -20.77 12.63
N ALA A 119 -12.77 -20.93 11.85
CA ALA A 119 -13.59 -22.16 11.87
C ALA A 119 -12.96 -23.32 11.10
N ASN A 120 -12.08 -23.05 10.14
CA ASN A 120 -11.30 -24.07 9.43
C ASN A 120 -10.12 -24.53 10.30
N SER A 121 -10.06 -25.82 10.68
CA SER A 121 -9.08 -26.32 11.65
C SER A 121 -7.63 -26.20 11.18
N ARG A 122 -7.37 -26.38 9.86
CA ARG A 122 -6.03 -26.22 9.28
C ARG A 122 -5.59 -24.75 9.38
N LEU A 123 -6.41 -23.84 8.90
CA LEU A 123 -6.08 -22.41 8.88
C LEU A 123 -6.03 -21.83 10.30
N ALA A 124 -6.92 -22.25 11.19
CA ALA A 124 -6.87 -21.86 12.61
C ALA A 124 -5.52 -22.25 13.24
N LYS A 125 -4.97 -23.42 12.89
CA LYS A 125 -3.64 -23.84 13.34
C LYS A 125 -2.54 -22.93 12.78
N GLU A 126 -2.56 -22.61 11.49
CA GLU A 126 -1.61 -21.68 10.86
C GLU A 126 -1.69 -20.28 11.51
N MET A 127 -2.90 -19.81 11.85
CA MET A 127 -3.14 -18.52 12.49
C MET A 127 -2.65 -18.41 13.93
N HIS A 128 -2.19 -19.49 14.55
CA HIS A 128 -1.47 -19.45 15.82
C HIS A 128 -0.04 -18.90 15.67
N TYR A 129 0.44 -18.70 14.44
CA TYR A 129 1.78 -18.15 14.16
C TYR A 129 2.09 -16.91 15.00
N ARG A 130 1.16 -15.92 15.12
CA ARG A 130 1.38 -14.71 15.92
C ARG A 130 1.75 -15.02 17.37
N SER A 131 0.94 -15.84 18.04
CA SER A 131 1.18 -16.17 19.46
C SER A 131 2.41 -17.06 19.65
N GLN A 132 2.67 -18.00 18.74
CA GLN A 132 3.88 -18.81 18.76
C GLN A 132 5.13 -17.96 18.53
N TYR A 133 5.06 -17.01 17.60
CA TYR A 133 6.15 -16.07 17.35
C TYR A 133 6.50 -15.23 18.59
N GLU A 134 5.50 -14.77 19.36
CA GLU A 134 5.73 -14.02 20.61
C GLU A 134 6.54 -14.83 21.63
N ASP A 135 6.27 -16.14 21.72
CA ASP A 135 6.95 -17.04 22.66
C ASP A 135 8.38 -17.41 22.19
N GLU A 136 8.64 -17.41 20.89
CA GLU A 136 9.89 -17.85 20.27
C GLU A 136 10.82 -16.70 19.86
N SER A 137 10.32 -15.46 19.80
CA SER A 137 11.08 -14.29 19.33
C SER A 137 12.28 -13.98 20.22
N GLN A 138 13.40 -13.58 19.59
CA GLN A 138 14.65 -13.25 20.28
C GLN A 138 14.76 -11.74 20.49
N GLU A 139 15.11 -11.33 21.71
CA GLU A 139 15.34 -9.92 22.03
C GLU A 139 16.50 -9.36 21.20
N GLY A 140 16.28 -8.21 20.58
CA GLY A 140 17.30 -7.52 19.77
C GLY A 140 17.37 -7.95 18.31
N ILE A 141 16.57 -8.93 17.89
CA ILE A 141 16.41 -9.35 16.49
C ILE A 141 15.02 -8.95 16.02
N MET A 142 14.92 -8.56 14.76
CA MET A 142 13.67 -8.21 14.10
C MET A 142 13.51 -9.11 12.86
N GLU A 143 12.43 -9.88 12.82
CA GLU A 143 12.12 -10.85 11.76
C GLU A 143 10.71 -10.66 11.20
N ASP A 144 9.81 -10.03 11.95
CA ASP A 144 8.42 -9.82 11.49
C ASP A 144 7.87 -8.46 11.98
N ILE A 145 6.62 -8.15 11.61
CA ILE A 145 5.85 -6.99 12.05
C ILE A 145 5.66 -6.97 13.58
N PHE A 146 5.66 -8.13 14.21
CA PHE A 146 5.46 -8.30 15.65
C PHE A 146 6.65 -7.83 16.49
N ASP A 147 7.81 -7.64 15.86
CA ASP A 147 8.98 -7.04 16.52
C ASP A 147 8.93 -5.51 16.54
N GLY A 148 8.02 -4.92 15.77
CA GLY A 148 7.84 -3.48 15.71
C GLY A 148 7.30 -2.89 17.04
N ASP A 149 7.80 -1.69 17.37
CA ASP A 149 7.42 -0.98 18.60
C ASP A 149 5.91 -0.74 18.72
N LEU A 150 5.21 -0.57 17.57
CA LEU A 150 3.76 -0.38 17.57
C LEU A 150 3.03 -1.60 18.08
N TYR A 151 3.36 -2.79 17.56
CA TYR A 151 2.74 -4.03 18.04
C TYR A 151 3.03 -4.25 19.52
N LYS A 152 4.30 -4.14 19.95
CA LYS A 152 4.72 -4.31 21.35
C LYS A 152 4.01 -3.32 22.29
N SER A 153 3.78 -2.09 21.84
CA SER A 153 3.05 -1.09 22.63
C SER A 153 1.56 -1.45 22.83
N LEU A 154 0.94 -2.14 21.85
CA LEU A 154 -0.45 -2.54 21.93
C LEU A 154 -0.69 -3.67 22.94
N LEU A 155 0.26 -4.55 23.17
CA LEU A 155 0.15 -5.65 24.16
C LEU A 155 -0.17 -5.13 25.58
N ASN A 156 0.27 -3.91 25.89
CA ASN A 156 0.05 -3.26 27.19
C ASN A 156 -1.05 -2.17 27.14
N LYS A 157 -1.72 -1.99 26.00
CA LYS A 157 -2.73 -0.94 25.82
C LYS A 157 -4.13 -1.52 25.88
N LEU A 158 -4.99 -0.98 26.76
CA LEU A 158 -6.40 -1.34 26.80
C LEU A 158 -7.11 -0.98 25.49
N ILE A 159 -8.00 -1.84 25.04
CA ILE A 159 -8.85 -1.56 23.89
C ILE A 159 -9.82 -0.44 24.28
N MET A 160 -9.83 0.61 23.47
CA MET A 160 -10.71 1.76 23.64
C MET A 160 -11.68 1.86 22.47
N VAL A 161 -12.99 1.78 22.74
CA VAL A 161 -14.04 1.92 21.73
C VAL A 161 -14.99 3.05 22.15
N VAL A 162 -15.17 4.02 21.27
CA VAL A 162 -16.05 5.20 21.49
C VAL A 162 -15.72 5.89 22.83
N GLY A 163 -14.43 6.08 23.15
CA GLY A 163 -13.97 6.76 24.36
C GLY A 163 -14.12 5.97 25.65
N LYS A 164 -14.47 4.67 25.60
CA LYS A 164 -14.58 3.77 26.77
C LYS A 164 -13.52 2.68 26.68
N ASN A 165 -12.75 2.51 27.74
CA ASN A 165 -11.82 1.39 27.87
C ASN A 165 -12.58 0.10 28.13
N LEU A 166 -12.28 -0.93 27.35
CA LEU A 166 -12.71 -2.31 27.63
C LEU A 166 -11.74 -2.95 28.63
N PRO A 167 -12.18 -4.02 29.35
CA PRO A 167 -11.33 -4.69 30.34
C PRO A 167 -10.28 -5.62 29.72
N PHE A 168 -9.90 -5.40 28.47
CA PHE A 168 -8.96 -6.23 27.71
C PHE A 168 -7.88 -5.36 27.08
N HIS A 169 -6.68 -5.90 27.01
CA HIS A 169 -5.62 -5.34 26.17
C HIS A 169 -5.76 -5.85 24.74
N HIS A 170 -5.16 -5.15 23.79
CA HIS A 170 -5.03 -5.67 22.43
C HIS A 170 -4.23 -6.97 22.47
N PHE A 171 -4.64 -7.94 21.67
CA PHE A 171 -3.98 -9.25 21.54
C PHE A 171 -3.90 -10.08 22.85
N SER A 172 -4.83 -9.85 23.80
CA SER A 172 -4.89 -10.59 25.07
C SER A 172 -5.34 -12.04 24.90
N ASP A 173 -6.03 -12.39 23.81
CA ASP A 173 -6.30 -13.77 23.40
C ASP A 173 -5.32 -14.19 22.30
N HIS A 174 -4.73 -15.39 22.40
CA HIS A 174 -3.82 -15.92 21.39
C HIS A 174 -4.46 -16.03 19.98
N ARG A 175 -5.80 -15.99 19.87
CA ARG A 175 -6.58 -16.02 18.63
C ARG A 175 -6.93 -14.63 18.09
N ASP A 176 -6.62 -13.56 18.81
CA ASP A 176 -6.83 -12.20 18.32
C ASP A 176 -6.05 -11.99 17.03
N ILE A 177 -6.70 -11.38 16.01
CA ILE A 177 -6.13 -11.26 14.67
C ILE A 177 -5.47 -9.89 14.47
N ALA A 178 -4.24 -9.90 13.99
CA ALA A 178 -3.52 -8.72 13.52
C ALA A 178 -3.79 -8.51 12.02
N LEU A 179 -4.31 -7.34 11.65
CA LEU A 179 -4.66 -7.00 10.27
C LEU A 179 -3.80 -5.84 9.74
N GLY A 180 -3.51 -5.89 8.45
CA GLY A 180 -3.06 -4.73 7.68
C GLY A 180 -4.10 -4.38 6.62
N VAL A 181 -4.21 -3.09 6.30
CA VAL A 181 -5.02 -2.60 5.18
C VAL A 181 -4.11 -2.04 4.11
N SER A 182 -4.36 -2.41 2.85
CA SER A 182 -3.69 -1.81 1.70
C SER A 182 -4.69 -1.23 0.71
N MET A 183 -4.35 -0.08 0.15
CA MET A 183 -5.13 0.59 -0.88
C MET A 183 -4.21 1.25 -1.90
N ASP A 184 -4.54 1.05 -3.17
CA ASP A 184 -3.90 1.78 -4.27
C ASP A 184 -4.89 2.07 -5.39
N GLY A 185 -4.54 3.04 -6.24
CA GLY A 185 -5.33 3.44 -7.40
C GLY A 185 -4.78 2.87 -8.70
N VAL A 186 -5.39 1.82 -9.24
CA VAL A 186 -4.94 1.19 -10.47
C VAL A 186 -5.63 1.76 -11.71
N SER A 187 -4.84 2.04 -12.75
CA SER A 187 -5.35 2.40 -14.08
C SER A 187 -5.70 1.14 -14.88
N VAL A 188 -6.99 0.97 -15.18
CA VAL A 188 -7.48 -0.24 -15.86
C VAL A 188 -7.08 -0.29 -17.33
N PHE A 189 -6.80 0.85 -17.98
CA PHE A 189 -6.40 0.94 -19.39
C PHE A 189 -5.23 1.88 -19.59
N LYS A 190 -4.22 1.46 -20.37
CA LYS A 190 -3.01 2.25 -20.68
C LYS A 190 -3.28 3.63 -21.33
N LYS A 191 -4.41 3.84 -21.99
CA LYS A 191 -4.72 5.08 -22.76
C LYS A 191 -5.95 5.86 -22.27
N ARG A 192 -6.56 5.49 -21.13
CA ARG A 192 -7.79 6.15 -20.63
C ARG A 192 -7.70 6.29 -19.11
N SER A 193 -8.08 7.46 -18.61
CA SER A 193 -8.16 7.80 -17.18
C SER A 193 -9.33 7.10 -16.45
N LYS A 194 -9.49 5.79 -16.64
CA LYS A 194 -10.43 4.99 -15.84
C LYS A 194 -9.64 4.23 -14.79
N THR A 195 -9.77 4.67 -13.56
CA THR A 195 -9.12 4.07 -12.40
C THR A 195 -10.12 3.31 -11.55
N CYS A 196 -9.65 2.41 -10.73
CA CYS A 196 -10.38 1.85 -9.60
C CYS A 196 -9.40 1.71 -8.43
N SER A 197 -9.90 1.60 -7.21
CA SER A 197 -9.05 1.43 -6.04
C SER A 197 -9.50 0.22 -5.24
N PRO A 198 -8.78 -0.91 -5.34
CA PRO A 198 -8.99 -2.05 -4.46
C PRO A 198 -8.69 -1.69 -3.01
N LEU A 199 -9.47 -2.25 -2.10
CA LEU A 199 -9.30 -2.17 -0.65
C LEU A 199 -9.07 -3.58 -0.15
N LEU A 200 -7.86 -3.89 0.28
CA LEU A 200 -7.40 -5.22 0.66
C LEU A 200 -7.03 -5.27 2.13
N LEU A 201 -7.26 -6.43 2.76
CA LEU A 201 -6.72 -6.71 4.08
C LEU A 201 -5.75 -7.89 4.01
N PHE A 202 -4.73 -7.83 4.85
CA PHE A 202 -3.75 -8.89 5.08
C PHE A 202 -3.91 -9.40 6.51
N ASN A 203 -3.87 -10.72 6.66
CA ASN A 203 -3.93 -11.38 7.96
C ASN A 203 -2.52 -11.77 8.41
N TYR A 204 -1.95 -11.00 9.34
CA TYR A 204 -0.59 -11.22 9.84
C TYR A 204 -0.47 -12.42 10.77
N ASN A 205 -1.58 -12.99 11.25
CA ASN A 205 -1.54 -14.25 12.00
C ASN A 205 -1.13 -15.44 11.13
N LEU A 206 -1.14 -15.30 9.80
CA LEU A 206 -0.59 -16.30 8.91
C LEU A 206 0.94 -16.20 8.84
N PRO A 207 1.65 -17.32 8.65
CA PRO A 207 3.10 -17.30 8.44
C PRO A 207 3.53 -16.43 7.25
N PRO A 208 4.74 -15.86 7.30
CA PRO A 208 5.27 -14.96 6.26
C PRO A 208 5.20 -15.50 4.84
N ASP A 209 5.49 -16.78 4.66
CA ASP A 209 5.52 -17.49 3.39
C ASP A 209 4.14 -17.65 2.75
N THR A 210 3.07 -17.58 3.52
CA THR A 210 1.70 -17.80 3.04
C THR A 210 0.79 -16.58 3.11
N ARG A 211 1.05 -15.62 4.01
CA ARG A 211 0.12 -14.49 4.30
C ARG A 211 -0.20 -13.61 3.10
N PHE A 212 0.72 -13.48 2.15
CA PHE A 212 0.56 -12.65 0.96
C PHE A 212 0.19 -13.43 -0.30
N HIS A 213 -0.10 -14.74 -0.20
CA HIS A 213 -0.65 -15.50 -1.32
C HIS A 213 -2.03 -14.98 -1.71
N MET A 214 -2.35 -15.01 -3.00
CA MET A 214 -3.61 -14.46 -3.54
C MET A 214 -4.86 -15.04 -2.86
N ASN A 215 -4.81 -16.32 -2.45
CA ASN A 215 -5.90 -17.01 -1.77
C ASN A 215 -6.12 -16.50 -0.33
N ASN A 216 -5.11 -15.93 0.30
CA ASN A 216 -5.12 -15.43 1.68
C ASN A 216 -5.39 -13.92 1.77
N ILE A 217 -5.29 -13.21 0.64
CA ILE A 217 -5.65 -11.78 0.56
C ILE A 217 -7.17 -11.62 0.69
N ILE A 218 -7.58 -10.70 1.54
CA ILE A 218 -8.98 -10.45 1.87
C ILE A 218 -9.46 -9.15 1.20
N PRO A 219 -10.03 -9.16 -0.02
CA PRO A 219 -10.57 -7.94 -0.61
C PRO A 219 -11.83 -7.50 0.11
N ALA A 220 -11.85 -6.27 0.65
CA ALA A 220 -13.05 -5.66 1.23
C ALA A 220 -13.94 -4.99 0.17
N GLY A 221 -13.42 -4.83 -1.05
CA GLY A 221 -14.15 -4.29 -2.19
C GLY A 221 -13.23 -3.53 -3.13
N ILE A 222 -13.80 -3.08 -4.25
CA ILE A 222 -13.09 -2.26 -5.22
C ILE A 222 -13.88 -0.97 -5.44
N ILE A 223 -13.30 0.14 -5.03
CA ILE A 223 -13.91 1.47 -5.18
C ILE A 223 -13.91 1.82 -6.69
N PRO A 224 -15.10 2.08 -7.28
CA PRO A 224 -15.18 2.38 -8.70
C PRO A 224 -14.62 3.79 -9.00
N GLY A 225 -14.02 3.99 -10.20
CA GLY A 225 -13.70 5.31 -10.72
C GLY A 225 -14.91 5.98 -11.40
N PRO A 226 -14.69 6.95 -12.30
CA PRO A 226 -13.46 7.21 -13.07
C PRO A 226 -12.40 8.07 -12.38
N LYS A 227 -12.76 8.80 -11.34
CA LYS A 227 -11.85 9.69 -10.60
C LYS A 227 -11.47 9.09 -9.25
N LYS A 228 -10.41 9.60 -8.65
CA LYS A 228 -10.10 9.29 -7.25
C LYS A 228 -11.19 9.85 -6.35
N PRO A 229 -11.58 9.16 -5.25
CA PRO A 229 -12.49 9.70 -4.25
C PRO A 229 -12.05 11.06 -3.72
N VAL A 230 -13.02 11.95 -3.52
CA VAL A 230 -12.78 13.25 -2.85
C VAL A 230 -12.88 13.04 -1.34
N ASP A 231 -13.87 12.27 -0.90
CA ASP A 231 -14.03 11.82 0.48
C ASP A 231 -13.88 10.31 0.55
N MET A 232 -12.68 9.87 0.97
CA MET A 232 -12.37 8.45 1.11
C MET A 232 -13.05 7.85 2.34
N ASP A 233 -13.24 8.61 3.40
CA ASP A 233 -13.86 8.14 4.64
C ASP A 233 -15.26 7.57 4.39
N SER A 234 -16.00 8.14 3.43
CA SER A 234 -17.32 7.64 3.04
C SER A 234 -17.26 6.22 2.44
N PHE A 235 -16.20 5.86 1.73
CA PHE A 235 -15.99 4.50 1.20
C PHE A 235 -15.44 3.54 2.25
N LEU A 236 -14.67 4.04 3.20
CA LEU A 236 -14.12 3.25 4.31
C LEU A 236 -15.15 2.97 5.41
N HIS A 237 -16.24 3.74 5.47
CA HIS A 237 -17.22 3.67 6.54
C HIS A 237 -17.72 2.24 6.83
N PRO A 238 -18.09 1.40 5.85
CA PRO A 238 -18.52 0.02 6.12
C PRO A 238 -17.42 -0.84 6.72
N LEU A 239 -16.17 -0.69 6.25
CA LEU A 239 -15.03 -1.44 6.77
C LEU A 239 -14.72 -1.03 8.21
N VAL A 240 -14.67 0.27 8.49
CA VAL A 240 -14.39 0.77 9.86
C VAL A 240 -15.46 0.34 10.84
N GLN A 241 -16.73 0.29 10.42
CA GLN A 241 -17.80 -0.25 11.27
C GLN A 241 -17.59 -1.73 11.65
N GLU A 242 -17.16 -2.58 10.71
CA GLU A 242 -16.84 -3.97 11.01
C GLU A 242 -15.57 -4.09 11.87
N LEU A 243 -14.53 -3.27 11.63
CA LEU A 243 -13.31 -3.25 12.45
C LEU A 243 -13.60 -2.83 13.90
N VAL A 244 -14.45 -1.84 14.13
CA VAL A 244 -14.91 -1.45 15.49
C VAL A 244 -15.67 -2.60 16.16
N GLN A 245 -16.52 -3.33 15.44
CA GLN A 245 -17.19 -4.52 15.99
C GLN A 245 -16.18 -5.61 16.35
N LEU A 246 -15.15 -5.79 15.53
CA LEU A 246 -14.08 -6.75 15.79
C LEU A 246 -13.18 -6.34 16.95
N GLU A 247 -12.96 -5.06 17.20
CA GLU A 247 -12.25 -4.61 18.42
C GLU A 247 -13.03 -4.98 19.71
N ILE A 248 -14.36 -4.88 19.66
CA ILE A 248 -15.22 -5.31 20.78
C ILE A 248 -15.22 -6.84 20.91
N GLY A 249 -15.26 -7.53 19.78
CA GLY A 249 -15.32 -8.97 19.65
C GLY A 249 -16.64 -9.48 19.11
N VAL A 250 -16.57 -10.41 18.18
CA VAL A 250 -17.71 -11.09 17.57
C VAL A 250 -17.69 -12.58 17.92
N THR A 251 -18.86 -13.17 18.13
CA THR A 251 -18.94 -14.60 18.45
C THR A 251 -18.49 -15.43 17.23
N ALA A 252 -17.47 -16.27 17.41
CA ALA A 252 -16.94 -17.18 16.40
C ALA A 252 -16.75 -18.58 16.98
N PHE A 253 -16.61 -19.57 16.10
CA PHE A 253 -16.30 -20.95 16.43
C PHE A 253 -14.86 -21.24 16.05
N ASP A 254 -14.08 -21.71 16.99
CA ASP A 254 -12.70 -22.15 16.77
C ASP A 254 -12.69 -23.60 16.25
N GLY A 255 -12.26 -23.77 15.01
CA GLY A 255 -12.18 -25.08 14.35
C GLY A 255 -11.14 -26.01 14.96
N LEU A 256 -10.12 -25.47 15.66
CA LEU A 256 -9.06 -26.27 16.30
C LEU A 256 -9.50 -26.76 17.69
N SER A 257 -9.87 -25.87 18.59
CA SER A 257 -10.29 -26.22 19.95
C SER A 257 -11.75 -26.70 20.04
N LYS A 258 -12.55 -26.55 18.97
CA LYS A 258 -13.99 -26.87 18.91
C LYS A 258 -14.82 -26.10 19.93
N THR A 259 -14.40 -24.89 20.27
CA THR A 259 -15.07 -24.02 21.24
C THR A 259 -15.61 -22.75 20.60
N VAL A 260 -16.61 -22.14 21.22
CA VAL A 260 -17.08 -20.81 20.86
C VAL A 260 -16.30 -19.77 21.67
N PHE A 261 -15.86 -18.71 20.99
CA PHE A 261 -15.08 -17.62 21.62
C PHE A 261 -15.44 -16.27 21.03
N LEU A 262 -14.91 -15.21 21.62
CA LEU A 262 -15.01 -13.85 21.08
C LEU A 262 -13.79 -13.58 20.19
N LEU A 263 -14.02 -13.59 18.88
CA LEU A 263 -13.01 -13.24 17.89
C LEU A 263 -12.84 -11.72 17.87
N ARG A 264 -11.61 -11.26 18.15
CA ARG A 264 -11.20 -9.86 17.96
C ARG A 264 -10.20 -9.75 16.84
N ALA A 265 -10.19 -8.58 16.19
CA ALA A 265 -9.17 -8.25 15.20
C ALA A 265 -8.81 -6.78 15.30
N HIS A 266 -7.52 -6.49 15.16
CA HIS A 266 -6.94 -5.16 15.33
C HIS A 266 -6.14 -4.76 14.10
N LEU A 267 -6.38 -3.55 13.61
CA LEU A 267 -5.65 -3.00 12.47
C LEU A 267 -4.32 -2.42 12.97
N LEU A 268 -3.18 -2.95 12.49
CA LEU A 268 -1.84 -2.51 12.88
C LEU A 268 -1.26 -1.46 11.93
N VAL A 269 -1.41 -1.68 10.64
CA VAL A 269 -0.71 -0.94 9.59
C VAL A 269 -1.61 -0.65 8.41
N VAL A 270 -1.41 0.53 7.82
CA VAL A 270 -2.12 1.00 6.62
C VAL A 270 -1.08 1.28 5.54
N ILE A 271 -1.16 0.54 4.44
CA ILE A 271 -0.16 0.48 3.37
C ILE A 271 -0.71 1.16 2.12
N GLY A 272 0.11 1.95 1.46
CA GLY A 272 -0.22 2.57 0.18
C GLY A 272 0.86 3.52 -0.30
N ASP A 273 0.75 3.96 -1.56
CA ASP A 273 1.58 5.02 -2.08
C ASP A 273 1.36 6.34 -1.31
N ILE A 274 2.26 7.31 -1.45
CA ILE A 274 2.12 8.61 -0.75
C ILE A 274 0.75 9.27 -1.00
N PRO A 275 0.21 9.32 -2.23
CA PRO A 275 -1.15 9.78 -2.51
C PRO A 275 -2.26 9.01 -1.78
N ALA A 276 -2.17 7.68 -1.67
CA ALA A 276 -3.17 6.87 -0.98
C ALA A 276 -3.12 7.12 0.53
N VAL A 277 -1.94 7.07 1.13
CA VAL A 277 -1.75 7.35 2.57
C VAL A 277 -2.25 8.75 2.92
N THR A 278 -1.91 9.77 2.14
CA THR A 278 -2.39 11.13 2.40
C THR A 278 -3.91 11.27 2.28
N LEU A 279 -4.54 10.46 1.43
CA LEU A 279 -6.00 10.43 1.30
C LEU A 279 -6.64 9.75 2.52
N LEU A 280 -6.08 8.60 2.98
CA LEU A 280 -6.54 7.84 4.16
C LEU A 280 -6.34 8.62 5.48
N MET A 281 -5.29 9.42 5.57
CA MET A 281 -5.00 10.31 6.71
C MET A 281 -5.69 11.68 6.62
N ARG A 282 -6.51 11.94 5.59
CA ARG A 282 -7.12 13.25 5.32
C ARG A 282 -6.11 14.40 5.26
N MET A 283 -4.97 14.18 4.65
CA MET A 283 -3.95 15.22 4.45
C MET A 283 -4.14 15.98 3.13
N LYS A 284 -3.50 17.14 3.01
CA LYS A 284 -3.50 17.96 1.77
C LYS A 284 -2.68 17.31 0.65
N GLY A 285 -1.73 16.44 1.00
CA GLY A 285 -0.92 15.66 0.07
C GLY A 285 0.49 16.22 -0.14
N HIS A 286 1.26 15.45 -0.89
CA HIS A 286 2.70 15.62 -1.10
C HIS A 286 3.13 16.93 -1.80
N ASN A 287 2.20 17.67 -2.36
CA ASN A 287 2.45 18.99 -2.98
C ASN A 287 2.04 20.15 -2.07
N GLY A 288 1.63 19.88 -0.84
CA GLY A 288 1.19 20.87 0.14
C GLY A 288 2.34 21.61 0.83
N PHE A 289 1.99 22.63 1.63
CA PHE A 289 2.95 23.39 2.42
C PHE A 289 3.61 22.52 3.51
N SER A 290 2.85 21.67 4.20
CA SER A 290 3.33 20.63 5.13
C SER A 290 3.07 19.25 4.49
N PRO A 291 4.00 18.74 3.64
CA PRO A 291 3.71 17.60 2.78
C PRO A 291 4.05 16.24 3.40
N CYS A 292 4.91 16.20 4.42
CA CYS A 292 5.31 14.97 5.10
C CYS A 292 4.28 14.58 6.14
N HIS A 293 3.85 13.31 6.15
CA HIS A 293 2.97 12.81 7.20
C HIS A 293 3.73 12.37 8.46
N MET A 294 5.04 12.10 8.35
CA MET A 294 5.86 11.63 9.47
C MET A 294 6.45 12.76 10.32
N CYS A 295 6.70 13.92 9.72
CA CYS A 295 7.26 15.07 10.45
C CYS A 295 6.66 16.40 9.96
N LYS A 296 6.85 17.45 10.77
CA LYS A 296 6.32 18.80 10.52
C LYS A 296 7.27 19.67 9.67
N ILE A 297 7.96 19.06 8.69
CA ILE A 297 8.79 19.84 7.77
C ILE A 297 7.92 20.71 6.89
N VAL A 298 8.36 21.95 6.70
CA VAL A 298 7.68 22.93 5.84
C VAL A 298 8.33 22.96 4.47
N GLY A 299 7.51 22.83 3.44
CA GLY A 299 7.96 22.89 2.06
C GLY A 299 8.24 24.31 1.57
N VAL A 300 9.17 24.41 0.65
CA VAL A 300 9.53 25.64 -0.05
C VAL A 300 8.93 25.63 -1.45
N LYS A 301 8.25 26.69 -1.84
CA LYS A 301 7.61 26.80 -3.15
C LYS A 301 8.63 27.24 -4.21
N ALA A 302 8.72 26.52 -5.32
CA ALA A 302 9.51 26.95 -6.46
C ALA A 302 8.80 28.11 -7.20
N SER A 303 9.59 29.08 -7.69
CA SER A 303 9.09 30.36 -8.22
C SER A 303 8.08 30.24 -9.39
N LEU A 304 8.12 29.16 -10.15
CA LEU A 304 7.22 28.91 -11.31
C LEU A 304 6.35 27.67 -11.15
N SER A 305 6.28 27.09 -9.93
CA SER A 305 5.53 25.86 -9.66
C SER A 305 4.52 26.08 -8.54
N ASN A 306 3.41 25.33 -8.57
CA ASN A 306 2.48 25.22 -7.44
C ASN A 306 2.88 24.11 -6.46
N THR A 307 3.98 23.41 -6.71
CA THR A 307 4.49 22.32 -5.89
C THR A 307 5.46 22.84 -4.85
N TYR A 308 5.35 22.33 -3.64
CA TYR A 308 6.30 22.55 -2.55
C TYR A 308 7.34 21.42 -2.56
N TYR A 309 8.60 21.79 -2.32
CA TYR A 309 9.75 20.92 -2.21
C TYR A 309 10.29 21.00 -0.78
N VAL A 310 10.98 19.98 -0.33
CA VAL A 310 11.36 19.82 1.08
C VAL A 310 12.88 19.70 1.29
N PRO A 311 13.66 20.73 0.99
CA PRO A 311 15.09 20.73 1.29
C PRO A 311 15.32 20.85 2.80
N LEU A 312 16.33 20.16 3.33
CA LEU A 312 16.80 20.31 4.71
C LEU A 312 17.37 21.71 4.93
N HIS A 313 18.05 22.25 3.92
CA HIS A 313 18.69 23.56 3.98
C HIS A 313 18.11 24.48 2.91
N HIS A 314 17.46 25.54 3.34
CA HIS A 314 17.09 26.65 2.47
C HIS A 314 17.54 27.98 3.08
N ARG A 315 18.01 28.91 2.25
CA ARG A 315 18.21 30.28 2.68
C ARG A 315 16.84 30.92 2.89
N ASN A 316 16.69 31.64 4.00
CA ASN A 316 15.44 32.36 4.31
C ASN A 316 14.98 33.18 3.09
N VAL A 317 13.94 32.72 2.42
CA VAL A 317 13.12 33.58 1.57
C VAL A 317 12.29 34.39 2.57
N SER A 318 12.38 35.71 2.51
CA SER A 318 11.78 36.67 3.44
C SER A 318 10.37 36.24 3.86
N GLY A 319 10.21 35.86 5.14
CA GLY A 319 8.94 35.51 5.76
C GLY A 319 8.80 34.09 6.33
N SER A 320 9.73 33.20 6.11
CA SER A 320 9.72 31.85 6.69
C SER A 320 10.59 31.82 7.96
N SER A 321 9.99 31.45 9.09
CA SER A 321 10.66 31.33 10.38
C SER A 321 11.48 30.03 10.56
N SER A 322 11.49 29.15 9.56
CA SER A 322 12.19 27.87 9.64
C SER A 322 13.63 28.00 9.13
N GLY A 323 14.57 27.82 10.04
CA GLY A 323 15.99 27.64 9.74
C GLY A 323 16.27 26.25 9.10
N PRO A 324 17.56 25.89 8.91
CA PRO A 324 17.91 24.57 8.43
C PRO A 324 17.40 23.49 9.41
N TYR A 325 16.82 22.41 8.85
CA TYR A 325 16.41 21.25 9.65
C TYR A 325 17.59 20.33 9.91
N ASP A 326 17.74 19.91 11.16
CA ASP A 326 18.67 18.85 11.53
C ASP A 326 18.00 17.49 11.19
N PRO A 327 18.53 16.73 10.23
CA PRO A 327 17.92 15.44 9.83
C PRO A 327 17.98 14.39 10.94
N SER A 328 18.86 14.56 11.95
CA SER A 328 18.93 13.69 13.12
C SER A 328 17.91 14.05 14.19
N ASN A 329 17.28 15.22 14.09
CA ASN A 329 16.31 15.73 15.07
C ASN A 329 15.17 16.48 14.38
N LEU A 330 14.48 15.78 13.46
CA LEU A 330 13.32 16.34 12.79
C LEU A 330 12.15 16.57 13.77
N PRO A 331 11.30 17.59 13.53
CA PRO A 331 10.10 17.81 14.35
C PRO A 331 9.04 16.73 14.03
N MET A 332 9.14 15.56 14.67
CA MET A 332 8.29 14.41 14.38
C MET A 332 6.81 14.66 14.70
N CYS A 333 5.92 14.14 13.88
CA CYS A 333 4.50 14.07 14.18
C CYS A 333 4.24 12.97 15.23
N MET A 334 3.45 13.31 16.25
CA MET A 334 3.04 12.40 17.30
C MET A 334 1.53 12.22 17.25
N HIS A 335 1.01 11.04 17.64
CA HIS A 335 -0.41 10.71 17.53
C HIS A 335 -1.33 11.78 18.11
N ASN A 336 -1.12 12.16 19.38
CA ASN A 336 -1.98 13.14 20.04
C ASN A 336 -1.90 14.52 19.32
N GLY A 337 -0.70 14.95 18.93
CA GLY A 337 -0.51 16.20 18.20
C GLY A 337 -1.22 16.20 16.85
N PHE A 338 -1.17 15.09 16.11
CA PHE A 338 -1.90 14.92 14.84
C PHE A 338 -3.43 15.02 15.05
N ILE A 339 -3.95 14.32 16.06
CA ILE A 339 -5.38 14.34 16.37
C ILE A 339 -5.84 15.73 16.85
N ASP A 340 -5.03 16.42 17.66
CA ASP A 340 -5.33 17.78 18.13
C ASP A 340 -5.38 18.78 16.98
N GLU A 341 -4.42 18.70 16.04
CA GLU A 341 -4.39 19.54 14.82
C GLU A 341 -5.59 19.23 13.91
N ALA A 342 -5.93 17.92 13.73
CA ALA A 342 -7.10 17.51 12.96
C ALA A 342 -8.41 18.02 13.56
N ASN A 343 -8.52 18.04 14.90
CA ASN A 343 -9.65 18.61 15.62
C ASN A 343 -9.74 20.13 15.40
N GLN A 344 -8.62 20.86 15.50
CA GLN A 344 -8.60 22.31 15.26
C GLN A 344 -9.09 22.65 13.86
N VAL A 345 -8.69 21.86 12.83
CA VAL A 345 -9.18 22.06 11.45
C VAL A 345 -10.66 21.73 11.35
N GLN A 346 -11.09 20.57 11.85
CA GLN A 346 -12.47 20.06 11.72
C GLN A 346 -13.50 20.99 12.40
N PHE A 347 -13.14 21.60 13.54
CA PHE A 347 -14.03 22.44 14.34
C PHE A 347 -13.68 23.94 14.25
N ALA A 348 -12.97 24.34 13.19
CA ALA A 348 -12.67 25.75 12.93
C ALA A 348 -13.96 26.57 12.77
N ARG A 349 -14.01 27.73 13.40
CA ARG A 349 -15.23 28.59 13.46
C ARG A 349 -15.60 29.21 12.12
N THR A 350 -14.67 29.35 11.19
CA THR A 350 -14.89 29.95 9.87
C THR A 350 -14.14 29.16 8.80
N LEU A 351 -14.67 29.15 7.57
CA LEU A 351 -14.03 28.50 6.42
C LEU A 351 -12.62 29.03 6.15
N THR A 352 -12.39 30.33 6.36
CA THR A 352 -11.06 30.93 6.19
C THR A 352 -10.07 30.40 7.23
N LEU A 353 -10.49 30.28 8.49
CA LEU A 353 -9.65 29.69 9.54
C LEU A 353 -9.37 28.21 9.26
N GLU A 354 -10.39 27.43 8.87
CA GLU A 354 -10.24 26.04 8.47
C GLU A 354 -9.20 25.89 7.34
N GLN A 355 -9.30 26.70 6.28
CA GLN A 355 -8.37 26.66 5.15
C GLN A 355 -6.93 27.04 5.55
N ASN A 356 -6.76 28.01 6.43
CA ASN A 356 -5.46 28.44 6.93
C ASN A 356 -4.82 27.34 7.78
N LEU A 357 -5.53 26.83 8.79
CA LEU A 357 -5.06 25.74 9.64
C LEU A 357 -4.78 24.46 8.83
N ALA A 358 -5.67 24.13 7.89
CA ALA A 358 -5.46 22.99 7.01
C ALA A 358 -4.21 23.15 6.12
N THR A 359 -3.83 24.37 5.76
CA THR A 359 -2.61 24.63 4.99
C THR A 359 -1.38 24.55 5.88
N GLU A 360 -1.45 25.12 7.07
CA GLU A 360 -0.37 25.12 8.05
C GLU A 360 -0.03 23.72 8.52
N PHE A 361 -1.03 22.94 8.95
CA PHE A 361 -0.84 21.59 9.46
C PHE A 361 -0.74 20.51 8.36
N GLY A 362 -1.16 20.82 7.14
CA GLY A 362 -1.23 19.85 6.05
C GLY A 362 -2.38 18.83 6.18
N ILE A 363 -3.34 19.04 7.10
CA ILE A 363 -4.44 18.15 7.49
C ILE A 363 -5.76 18.78 7.06
N LYS A 364 -6.74 17.97 6.61
CA LYS A 364 -8.08 18.43 6.19
C LYS A 364 -9.16 18.20 7.24
N GLY A 365 -8.87 17.49 8.30
CA GLY A 365 -9.79 17.12 9.36
C GLY A 365 -9.50 15.75 9.94
N ILE A 366 -10.37 15.27 10.82
CA ILE A 366 -10.21 14.00 11.55
C ILE A 366 -10.44 12.83 10.60
N PRO A 367 -9.46 11.91 10.41
CA PRO A 367 -9.64 10.70 9.61
C PRO A 367 -10.59 9.72 10.28
N LEU A 368 -11.45 9.05 9.53
CA LEU A 368 -12.35 8.03 10.07
C LEU A 368 -11.58 6.87 10.73
N LEU A 369 -10.43 6.51 10.19
CA LEU A 369 -9.54 5.49 10.74
C LEU A 369 -9.05 5.81 12.17
N SER A 370 -9.06 7.06 12.60
CA SER A 370 -8.68 7.45 13.98
C SER A 370 -9.66 6.96 15.05
N SER A 371 -10.83 6.43 14.65
CA SER A 371 -11.76 5.75 15.55
C SER A 371 -11.28 4.37 16.02
N LEU A 372 -10.26 3.81 15.37
CA LEU A 372 -9.65 2.52 15.74
C LEU A 372 -8.52 2.73 16.74
N GLY A 373 -8.70 2.19 17.94
CA GLY A 373 -7.77 2.37 19.06
C GLY A 373 -6.40 1.72 18.85
N SER A 374 -6.28 0.79 17.92
CA SER A 374 -5.06 0.10 17.57
C SER A 374 -4.11 0.91 16.68
N LEU A 375 -4.60 1.94 15.97
CA LEU A 375 -3.78 2.77 15.09
C LEU A 375 -3.09 3.92 15.83
N SER A 376 -1.85 4.18 15.46
CA SER A 376 -1.06 5.34 15.88
C SER A 376 -0.74 6.23 14.69
N PHE A 377 -1.22 7.47 14.71
CA PHE A 377 -0.95 8.45 13.65
C PHE A 377 0.35 9.22 13.96
N PRO A 378 1.31 9.33 13.02
CA PRO A 378 1.32 8.71 11.68
C PRO A 378 1.98 7.32 11.65
N ALA A 379 2.49 6.82 12.77
CA ALA A 379 3.42 5.68 12.81
C ALA A 379 2.86 4.39 12.18
N SER A 380 1.52 4.17 12.25
CA SER A 380 0.85 3.04 11.55
C SER A 380 0.70 3.23 10.03
N PHE A 381 1.27 4.29 9.46
CA PHE A 381 1.21 4.62 8.03
C PHE A 381 2.62 4.75 7.46
N PRO A 382 3.40 3.68 7.39
CA PRO A 382 4.78 3.74 6.87
C PRO A 382 4.79 4.23 5.43
N TYR A 383 5.91 4.82 5.00
CA TYR A 383 6.17 5.01 3.59
C TYR A 383 6.34 3.63 2.94
N ASP A 384 5.54 3.33 1.93
CA ASP A 384 5.72 2.10 1.17
C ASP A 384 7.08 2.10 0.47
N PHE A 385 7.91 1.12 0.84
CA PHE A 385 9.28 1.01 0.37
C PHE A 385 9.37 0.78 -1.15
N MET A 386 8.44 0.00 -1.70
CA MET A 386 8.40 -0.33 -3.12
C MET A 386 8.20 0.94 -3.97
N HIS A 387 7.14 1.70 -3.74
CA HIS A 387 6.87 2.94 -4.47
C HIS A 387 7.92 4.02 -4.18
N LEU A 388 8.36 4.14 -2.91
CA LEU A 388 9.33 5.16 -2.52
C LEU A 388 10.65 4.96 -3.22
N VAL A 389 11.17 3.73 -3.22
CA VAL A 389 12.52 3.43 -3.71
C VAL A 389 12.50 3.12 -5.21
N TRP A 390 11.77 2.08 -5.60
CA TRP A 390 11.90 1.54 -6.97
C TRP A 390 11.24 2.44 -8.01
N GLU A 391 10.05 2.93 -7.75
CA GLU A 391 9.30 3.73 -8.72
C GLU A 391 9.62 5.22 -8.67
N ASN A 392 10.14 5.74 -7.54
CA ASN A 392 10.42 7.16 -7.40
C ASN A 392 11.90 7.48 -7.25
N LEU A 393 12.58 6.98 -6.22
CA LEU A 393 13.97 7.36 -5.95
C LEU A 393 14.89 6.96 -7.10
N ILE A 394 14.87 5.68 -7.50
CA ILE A 394 15.77 5.17 -8.56
C ILE A 394 15.44 5.82 -9.89
N LEU A 395 14.15 5.93 -10.23
CA LEU A 395 13.72 6.64 -11.43
C LEU A 395 14.22 8.09 -11.45
N ASN A 396 14.12 8.81 -10.35
CA ASN A 396 14.60 10.19 -10.25
C ASN A 396 16.12 10.27 -10.44
N LEU A 397 16.90 9.35 -9.86
CA LEU A 397 18.35 9.31 -10.07
C LEU A 397 18.70 9.06 -11.54
N VAL A 398 18.03 8.11 -12.19
CA VAL A 398 18.23 7.88 -13.63
C VAL A 398 17.88 9.12 -14.45
N LEU A 399 16.80 9.82 -14.11
CA LEU A 399 16.45 11.08 -14.78
C LEU A 399 17.50 12.18 -14.58
N PHE A 400 18.16 12.24 -13.41
CA PHE A 400 19.29 13.14 -13.20
C PHE A 400 20.45 12.76 -14.11
N TRP A 401 20.84 11.48 -14.13
CA TRP A 401 22.01 11.00 -14.90
C TRP A 401 21.81 11.14 -16.41
N THR A 402 20.58 11.05 -16.90
CA THR A 402 20.24 11.23 -18.33
C THR A 402 19.85 12.67 -18.70
N GLY A 403 19.99 13.63 -17.78
CA GLY A 403 19.63 15.02 -18.06
C GLY A 403 18.14 15.29 -18.26
N CYS A 404 17.28 14.31 -17.92
CA CYS A 404 15.82 14.38 -18.16
C CYS A 404 15.01 14.75 -16.91
N PHE A 405 15.65 15.11 -15.80
CA PHE A 405 14.93 15.40 -14.55
C PHE A 405 14.29 16.80 -14.59
N LYS A 406 13.00 16.85 -14.87
CA LYS A 406 12.21 18.09 -14.94
C LYS A 406 12.89 19.16 -15.81
N GLU A 407 12.84 20.43 -15.42
CA GLU A 407 13.42 21.56 -16.15
C GLU A 407 14.79 21.99 -15.58
N LEU A 408 15.49 21.10 -14.88
CA LEU A 408 16.80 21.41 -14.33
C LEU A 408 17.86 21.42 -15.42
N ARG A 409 18.81 22.38 -15.33
CA ARG A 409 19.99 22.37 -16.19
C ARG A 409 20.95 21.27 -15.72
N HIS A 410 21.37 20.42 -16.64
CA HIS A 410 22.24 19.28 -16.40
C HIS A 410 23.61 19.42 -17.07
N GLU A 411 23.76 20.34 -18.03
CA GLU A 411 25.00 20.55 -18.77
C GLU A 411 26.17 20.88 -17.83
N GLY A 412 27.30 20.19 -18.01
CA GLY A 412 28.51 20.37 -17.20
C GLY A 412 28.42 19.82 -15.78
N MET A 413 27.35 19.07 -15.45
CA MET A 413 27.22 18.41 -14.15
C MET A 413 27.91 17.06 -14.16
N GLY A 414 28.82 16.81 -13.21
CA GLY A 414 29.64 15.58 -13.16
C GLY A 414 28.86 14.28 -12.95
N TYR A 415 27.53 14.35 -12.74
CA TYR A 415 26.63 13.19 -12.70
C TYR A 415 25.98 12.89 -14.05
N SER A 416 26.09 13.76 -15.06
CA SER A 416 25.44 13.56 -16.35
C SER A 416 26.19 12.51 -17.15
N LEU A 417 25.47 11.55 -17.70
CA LEU A 417 25.97 10.55 -18.65
C LEU A 417 25.68 11.02 -20.06
N ASP A 418 26.58 10.74 -20.99
CA ASP A 418 26.33 10.96 -22.40
C ASP A 418 25.24 9.99 -22.91
N ASP A 419 24.41 10.43 -23.88
CA ASP A 419 23.29 9.64 -24.41
C ASP A 419 23.75 8.29 -24.97
N SER A 420 24.91 8.25 -25.62
CA SER A 420 25.50 7.00 -26.12
C SER A 420 25.86 6.04 -25.02
N VAL A 421 26.48 6.56 -23.94
CA VAL A 421 26.86 5.76 -22.76
C VAL A 421 25.61 5.20 -22.07
N TRP A 422 24.54 6.02 -21.95
CA TRP A 422 23.29 5.55 -21.36
C TRP A 422 22.62 4.48 -22.23
N THR A 423 22.62 4.67 -23.55
CA THR A 423 22.06 3.69 -24.50
C THR A 423 22.80 2.35 -24.41
N ASP A 424 24.15 2.37 -24.35
CA ASP A 424 24.96 1.18 -24.17
C ASP A 424 24.64 0.46 -22.84
N ILE A 425 24.50 1.20 -21.73
CA ILE A 425 24.13 0.64 -20.42
C ILE A 425 22.77 -0.05 -20.52
N CYS A 426 21.78 0.54 -21.19
CA CYS A 426 20.45 -0.02 -21.32
C CYS A 426 20.44 -1.31 -22.16
N CYS A 427 21.15 -1.31 -23.30
CA CYS A 427 21.30 -2.47 -24.18
C CYS A 427 21.95 -3.64 -23.43
N ILE A 428 23.13 -3.40 -22.85
CA ILE A 428 23.88 -4.44 -22.11
C ILE A 428 23.07 -4.93 -20.89
N SER A 429 22.30 -4.05 -20.22
CA SER A 429 21.43 -4.45 -19.09
C SER A 429 20.32 -5.40 -19.53
N ALA A 430 19.71 -5.14 -20.69
CA ALA A 430 18.69 -6.02 -21.27
C ALA A 430 19.29 -7.39 -21.68
N GLU A 431 20.43 -7.38 -22.38
CA GLU A 431 21.15 -8.61 -22.77
C GLU A 431 21.59 -9.43 -21.55
N ALA A 432 22.13 -8.78 -20.51
CA ALA A 432 22.52 -9.46 -19.27
C ALA A 432 21.31 -10.09 -18.57
N SER A 433 20.17 -9.44 -18.62
CA SER A 433 18.91 -9.92 -18.01
C SER A 433 18.44 -11.25 -18.59
N ASP A 434 18.71 -11.52 -19.86
CA ASP A 434 18.35 -12.81 -20.50
C ASP A 434 19.14 -14.00 -19.91
N THR A 435 20.27 -13.73 -19.25
CA THR A 435 21.14 -14.73 -18.64
C THR A 435 21.00 -14.84 -17.12
N ILE A 436 20.27 -13.91 -16.49
CA ILE A 436 20.02 -13.91 -15.03
C ILE A 436 18.97 -14.99 -14.73
N PRO A 437 19.25 -15.94 -13.80
CA PRO A 437 18.27 -16.93 -13.39
C PRO A 437 17.01 -16.27 -12.82
N ALA A 438 15.83 -16.84 -13.11
CA ALA A 438 14.54 -16.31 -12.65
C ALA A 438 14.43 -16.16 -11.11
N ALA A 439 15.25 -16.89 -10.35
CA ALA A 439 15.34 -16.74 -8.89
C ALA A 439 15.83 -15.36 -8.42
N PHE A 440 16.46 -14.57 -9.30
CA PHE A 440 16.89 -13.19 -8.98
C PHE A 440 15.82 -12.13 -9.32
N GLY A 441 14.69 -12.52 -9.86
CA GLY A 441 13.59 -11.64 -10.21
C GLY A 441 13.25 -11.60 -11.70
N CYS A 442 12.49 -10.58 -12.10
CA CYS A 442 11.99 -10.45 -13.46
C CYS A 442 13.04 -9.93 -14.44
N HIS A 443 12.76 -10.14 -15.73
CA HIS A 443 13.55 -9.57 -16.83
C HIS A 443 13.56 -8.02 -16.80
N VAL A 444 14.74 -7.42 -17.02
CA VAL A 444 14.92 -5.98 -17.17
C VAL A 444 14.87 -5.62 -18.65
N PRO A 445 13.83 -4.91 -19.12
CA PRO A 445 13.72 -4.51 -20.51
C PRO A 445 14.76 -3.42 -20.86
N ASP A 446 15.02 -3.21 -22.14
CA ASP A 446 15.84 -2.07 -22.60
C ASP A 446 15.18 -0.73 -22.19
N MET A 447 15.79 -0.06 -21.22
CA MET A 447 15.25 1.16 -20.62
C MET A 447 15.29 2.37 -21.56
N SER A 448 16.09 2.34 -22.62
CA SER A 448 16.17 3.41 -23.61
C SER A 448 14.96 3.41 -24.55
N THR A 449 14.47 2.22 -24.90
CA THR A 449 13.41 2.02 -25.90
C THR A 449 12.10 1.53 -25.32
N GLN A 450 12.14 0.82 -24.17
CA GLN A 450 11.00 0.10 -23.60
C GLN A 450 10.70 0.53 -22.14
N ARG A 451 11.01 1.76 -21.78
CA ARG A 451 10.86 2.29 -20.43
C ARG A 451 9.46 2.08 -19.81
N TRP A 452 8.42 2.04 -20.65
CA TRP A 452 7.03 1.81 -20.18
C TRP A 452 6.73 0.37 -19.72
N GLN A 453 7.67 -0.55 -19.92
CA GLN A 453 7.56 -1.95 -19.47
C GLN A 453 8.22 -2.18 -18.11
N LEU A 454 8.97 -1.20 -17.60
CA LEU A 454 9.61 -1.30 -16.30
C LEU A 454 8.58 -1.36 -15.19
N THR A 455 8.75 -2.33 -14.32
CA THR A 455 8.01 -2.52 -13.07
C THR A 455 8.90 -2.19 -11.88
N ALA A 456 8.34 -2.07 -10.68
CA ALA A 456 9.12 -1.92 -9.45
C ALA A 456 10.16 -3.03 -9.29
N GLU A 457 9.78 -4.28 -9.59
CA GLU A 457 10.67 -5.45 -9.57
C GLU A 457 11.83 -5.33 -10.58
N SER A 458 11.57 -4.85 -11.82
CA SER A 458 12.64 -4.61 -12.80
C SER A 458 13.64 -3.56 -12.31
N TRP A 459 13.15 -2.49 -11.67
CA TRP A 459 14.00 -1.47 -11.06
C TRP A 459 14.82 -2.02 -9.90
N GLU A 460 14.25 -2.91 -9.09
CA GLU A 460 14.95 -3.59 -8.00
C GLU A 460 16.10 -4.44 -8.54
N VAL A 461 15.82 -5.37 -9.46
CA VAL A 461 16.83 -6.24 -10.08
C VAL A 461 17.95 -5.41 -10.70
N TRP A 462 17.60 -4.40 -11.49
CA TRP A 462 18.58 -3.55 -12.12
C TRP A 462 19.45 -2.82 -11.08
N THR A 463 18.82 -2.22 -10.08
CA THR A 463 19.53 -1.42 -9.06
C THR A 463 20.47 -2.25 -8.21
N LEU A 464 20.03 -3.43 -7.78
CA LEU A 464 20.77 -4.24 -6.81
C LEU A 464 21.89 -5.08 -7.46
N TYR A 465 21.69 -5.51 -8.72
CA TYR A 465 22.58 -6.48 -9.34
C TYR A 465 23.29 -5.97 -10.60
N ILE A 466 22.64 -5.22 -11.47
CA ILE A 466 23.17 -4.78 -12.77
C ILE A 466 23.84 -3.40 -12.69
N ALA A 467 23.15 -2.41 -12.19
CA ALA A 467 23.60 -1.03 -12.18
C ALA A 467 24.96 -0.79 -11.46
N PRO A 468 25.26 -1.48 -10.34
CA PRO A 468 26.56 -1.32 -9.70
C PRO A 468 27.77 -1.67 -10.60
N ILE A 469 27.56 -2.58 -11.55
CA ILE A 469 28.59 -2.99 -12.53
C ILE A 469 28.59 -2.02 -13.70
N MET A 470 27.41 -1.74 -14.27
CA MET A 470 27.26 -0.94 -15.49
C MET A 470 27.65 0.53 -15.31
N LEU A 471 27.42 1.10 -14.11
CA LEU A 471 27.72 2.51 -13.82
C LEU A 471 29.17 2.73 -13.34
N TYR A 472 29.95 1.66 -13.12
CA TYR A 472 31.33 1.80 -12.68
C TYR A 472 32.18 2.53 -13.73
N GLY A 473 32.85 3.62 -13.31
CA GLY A 473 33.72 4.43 -14.18
C GLY A 473 32.96 5.23 -15.27
N ARG A 474 31.63 5.31 -15.23
CA ARG A 474 30.85 6.03 -16.26
C ARG A 474 30.59 7.50 -15.93
N PHE A 475 30.65 7.88 -14.67
CA PHE A 475 30.49 9.27 -14.25
C PHE A 475 31.79 10.05 -14.37
N THR A 476 31.70 11.30 -14.81
CA THR A 476 32.87 12.21 -14.86
C THR A 476 33.47 12.44 -13.48
N GLU A 477 32.64 12.47 -12.44
CA GLU A 477 33.07 12.55 -11.05
C GLU A 477 32.70 11.28 -10.27
N GLU A 478 33.67 10.51 -9.83
CA GLU A 478 33.49 9.22 -9.13
C GLU A 478 32.62 9.31 -7.86
N LYS A 479 32.47 10.49 -7.27
CA LYS A 479 31.65 10.70 -6.07
C LYS A 479 30.18 10.29 -6.28
N TYR A 480 29.62 10.48 -7.49
CA TYR A 480 28.25 10.09 -7.80
C TYR A 480 28.09 8.58 -7.85
N TYR A 481 29.05 7.87 -8.38
CA TYR A 481 29.08 6.41 -8.31
C TYR A 481 29.21 5.91 -6.86
N LYS A 482 30.10 6.50 -6.06
CA LYS A 482 30.26 6.16 -4.64
C LYS A 482 28.98 6.43 -3.85
N HIS A 483 28.29 7.54 -4.14
CA HIS A 483 27.00 7.87 -3.52
C HIS A 483 25.91 6.85 -3.89
N PHE A 484 25.80 6.46 -5.15
CA PHE A 484 24.90 5.41 -5.61
C PHE A 484 25.22 4.05 -4.97
N ARG A 485 26.49 3.64 -4.93
CA ARG A 485 26.89 2.39 -4.27
C ARG A 485 26.52 2.34 -2.79
N ARG A 486 26.64 3.45 -2.08
CA ARG A 486 26.17 3.54 -0.67
C ARG A 486 24.66 3.33 -0.58
N LEU A 487 23.89 3.90 -1.50
CA LEU A 487 22.44 3.65 -1.57
C LEU A 487 22.16 2.16 -1.77
N VAL A 488 22.78 1.52 -2.77
CA VAL A 488 22.59 0.09 -3.03
C VAL A 488 22.89 -0.77 -1.80
N HIS A 489 23.97 -0.46 -1.07
CA HIS A 489 24.28 -1.16 0.18
C HIS A 489 23.19 -0.96 1.24
N LEU A 490 22.66 0.25 1.40
CA LEU A 490 21.55 0.53 2.32
C LEU A 490 20.28 -0.21 1.95
N LEU A 491 19.93 -0.22 0.66
CA LEU A 491 18.74 -0.92 0.18
C LEU A 491 18.87 -2.43 0.44
N LYS A 492 20.05 -3.03 0.22
CA LYS A 492 20.31 -4.44 0.55
C LYS A 492 20.14 -4.73 2.04
N LEU A 493 20.59 -3.82 2.92
CA LEU A 493 20.35 -3.96 4.37
C LEU A 493 18.87 -3.89 4.72
N CYS A 494 18.10 -2.98 4.10
CA CYS A 494 16.65 -2.89 4.33
C CYS A 494 15.88 -4.13 3.88
N LEU A 495 16.42 -4.88 2.92
CA LEU A 495 15.79 -6.08 2.36
C LEU A 495 16.20 -7.38 3.07
N GLU A 496 17.02 -7.32 4.12
CA GLU A 496 17.33 -8.49 4.93
C GLU A 496 16.06 -9.00 5.63
N TYR A 497 15.92 -10.33 5.73
CA TYR A 497 14.78 -10.99 6.38
C TYR A 497 14.92 -11.07 7.91
N GLU A 498 16.11 -10.76 8.39
CA GLU A 498 16.46 -10.71 9.80
C GLU A 498 17.36 -9.50 10.02
N LEU A 499 16.99 -8.62 10.93
CA LEU A 499 17.76 -7.43 11.28
C LEU A 499 18.03 -7.36 12.77
N LEU A 500 19.31 -7.23 13.14
CA LEU A 500 19.67 -6.81 14.49
C LEU A 500 19.26 -5.34 14.70
N MET A 501 18.78 -4.98 15.88
CA MET A 501 18.39 -3.60 16.20
C MET A 501 19.53 -2.59 16.02
N GLU A 502 20.80 -3.02 16.15
CA GLU A 502 21.96 -2.20 15.81
C GLU A 502 22.03 -1.87 14.32
N LYS A 503 21.66 -2.83 13.44
CA LYS A 503 21.59 -2.59 11.99
C LYS A 503 20.48 -1.60 11.65
N VAL A 504 19.33 -1.62 12.35
CA VAL A 504 18.26 -0.64 12.17
C VAL A 504 18.77 0.77 12.47
N ALA A 505 19.48 0.97 13.59
CA ALA A 505 20.10 2.25 13.92
C ALA A 505 21.15 2.67 12.87
N LYS A 506 21.91 1.71 12.31
CA LYS A 506 22.85 1.97 11.21
C LYS A 506 22.14 2.41 9.93
N ILE A 507 21.00 1.81 9.59
CA ILE A 507 20.15 2.18 8.45
C ILE A 507 19.69 3.63 8.61
N GLU A 508 19.12 3.98 9.77
CA GLU A 508 18.69 5.35 10.12
C GLU A 508 19.82 6.38 9.87
N ASN A 509 20.94 6.20 10.56
CA ASN A 509 22.09 7.11 10.45
C ASN A 509 22.67 7.18 9.04
N SER A 510 22.57 6.11 8.28
CA SER A 510 23.14 6.05 6.94
C SER A 510 22.25 6.72 5.92
N PHE A 511 20.92 6.65 6.04
CA PHE A 511 20.00 7.46 5.23
C PHE A 511 20.15 8.95 5.54
N ILE A 512 20.30 9.34 6.81
CA ILE A 512 20.59 10.73 7.20
C ILE A 512 21.81 11.24 6.43
N ARG A 513 22.93 10.53 6.51
CA ARG A 513 24.18 10.92 5.81
C ARG A 513 24.03 10.90 4.30
N TRP A 514 23.25 9.97 3.75
CA TRP A 514 23.00 9.88 2.31
C TRP A 514 22.21 11.08 1.80
N VAL A 515 21.14 11.49 2.52
CA VAL A 515 20.32 12.66 2.17
C VAL A 515 21.11 13.96 2.37
N GLU A 516 21.87 14.08 3.45
CA GLU A 516 22.77 15.23 3.64
C GLU A 516 23.77 15.39 2.47
N ASP A 517 24.42 14.29 2.05
CA ASP A 517 25.33 14.34 0.90
C ASP A 517 24.59 14.66 -0.39
N TYR A 518 23.35 14.13 -0.59
CA TYR A 518 22.52 14.45 -1.74
C TYR A 518 22.24 15.95 -1.87
N GLU A 519 22.00 16.63 -0.75
CA GLU A 519 21.71 18.06 -0.72
C GLU A 519 22.96 18.94 -0.66
N ARG A 520 24.09 18.40 -0.25
CA ARG A 520 25.28 19.13 0.18
C ARG A 520 25.89 20.05 -0.88
N SER A 521 26.27 21.25 -0.41
CA SER A 521 27.23 22.15 -1.07
C SER A 521 28.31 22.53 -0.04
N VAL A 522 29.40 21.79 0.02
CA VAL A 522 30.53 22.12 0.93
C VAL A 522 31.56 22.97 0.19
N ILE A 523 31.71 24.21 0.61
CA ILE A 523 32.88 25.05 0.27
C ILE A 523 33.93 24.73 1.32
N LYS A 524 34.95 23.91 0.97
CA LYS A 524 36.16 23.82 1.80
C LYS A 524 36.93 25.11 1.62
N VAL A 525 36.90 25.96 2.61
CA VAL A 525 37.82 27.09 2.71
C VAL A 525 39.13 26.52 3.27
N MET A 526 40.15 26.42 2.45
CA MET A 526 41.52 26.14 2.90
C MET A 526 42.27 27.46 3.02
N THR A 527 42.81 27.74 4.18
CA THR A 527 43.81 28.82 4.36
C THR A 527 45.17 28.29 4.00
N LEU A 528 45.65 28.60 2.80
CA LEU A 528 47.07 28.45 2.45
C LEU A 528 47.67 29.86 2.44
N ASN A 529 48.66 30.07 3.31
CA ASN A 529 49.44 31.32 3.40
C ASN A 529 48.61 32.60 3.58
N GLY A 530 47.54 32.56 4.38
CA GLY A 530 46.70 33.73 4.65
C GLY A 530 45.75 34.14 3.50
N VAL A 531 45.73 33.41 2.40
CA VAL A 531 44.80 33.63 1.29
C VAL A 531 43.70 32.56 1.36
N LEU A 532 42.44 33.02 1.45
CA LEU A 532 41.24 32.17 1.36
C LEU A 532 41.10 31.64 -0.07
N THR A 533 41.56 30.42 -0.30
CA THR A 533 41.31 29.72 -1.58
C THR A 533 40.11 28.81 -1.43
N CYS A 534 39.05 29.04 -2.23
CA CYS A 534 37.95 28.11 -2.38
C CYS A 534 38.42 26.88 -3.17
N SER A 535 38.79 25.78 -2.50
CA SER A 535 39.01 24.52 -3.18
C SER A 535 37.70 23.77 -3.40
N ASN A 536 37.57 23.14 -4.56
CA ASN A 536 36.44 22.40 -5.11
C ASN A 536 35.35 22.02 -4.09
N ALA A 537 34.21 22.71 -4.16
CA ALA A 537 33.03 22.38 -3.41
C ALA A 537 32.52 20.99 -3.81
N PHE A 538 32.36 20.09 -2.83
CA PHE A 538 31.63 18.84 -3.06
C PHE A 538 30.15 19.18 -3.26
N ARG A 539 29.72 19.29 -4.51
CA ARG A 539 28.35 19.58 -4.91
C ARG A 539 27.72 18.30 -5.41
N PHE A 540 26.55 17.93 -4.86
CA PHE A 540 25.75 16.82 -5.35
C PHE A 540 24.56 17.32 -6.17
N TYR A 541 23.34 16.87 -5.89
CA TYR A 541 22.18 17.14 -6.74
C TYR A 541 21.50 18.50 -6.45
N TYR A 542 21.24 18.83 -5.19
CA TYR A 542 20.60 20.10 -4.81
C TYR A 542 21.58 21.26 -4.70
N GLN A 543 22.77 21.02 -4.16
CA GLN A 543 23.85 22.02 -4.02
C GLN A 543 23.48 23.23 -3.14
N HIS A 544 22.51 23.12 -2.25
CA HIS A 544 21.91 24.22 -1.49
C HIS A 544 21.58 25.44 -2.38
N ASN A 545 21.16 25.20 -3.61
CA ASN A 545 20.87 26.22 -4.61
C ASN A 545 19.38 26.25 -4.90
N ILE A 546 18.72 27.38 -4.60
CA ILE A 546 17.28 27.55 -4.79
C ILE A 546 16.83 27.33 -6.23
N SER A 547 17.68 27.60 -7.23
CA SER A 547 17.38 27.30 -8.64
C SER A 547 17.29 25.80 -8.92
N ARG A 548 17.80 24.95 -8.02
CA ARG A 548 17.75 23.49 -8.08
C ARG A 548 16.78 22.87 -7.07
N LEU A 549 15.87 23.66 -6.51
CA LEU A 549 14.90 23.22 -5.50
C LEU A 549 14.08 22.00 -5.94
N LEU A 550 13.84 21.86 -7.25
CA LEU A 550 13.16 20.71 -7.84
C LEU A 550 13.86 19.37 -7.54
N ALA A 551 15.15 19.40 -7.18
CA ALA A 551 15.92 18.22 -6.78
C ALA A 551 15.53 17.68 -5.39
N CYS A 552 14.76 18.42 -4.58
CA CYS A 552 14.34 18.02 -3.24
C CYS A 552 12.83 17.66 -3.16
N PRO A 553 12.34 16.67 -3.95
CA PRO A 553 10.98 16.20 -3.81
C PRO A 553 10.80 15.48 -2.45
N LEU A 554 9.55 15.33 -2.01
CA LEU A 554 9.21 14.62 -0.77
C LEU A 554 9.83 13.21 -0.72
N THR A 555 10.00 12.53 -1.85
CA THR A 555 10.58 11.18 -1.93
C THR A 555 12.02 11.11 -1.45
N ILE A 556 12.81 12.16 -1.58
CA ILE A 556 14.17 12.24 -1.01
C ILE A 556 14.09 12.41 0.51
N HIS A 557 13.23 13.34 0.98
CA HIS A 557 13.03 13.56 2.42
C HIS A 557 12.47 12.31 3.12
N ALA A 558 11.57 11.57 2.49
CA ALA A 558 10.95 10.38 3.04
C ALA A 558 11.95 9.27 3.42
N LEU A 559 13.12 9.24 2.79
CA LEU A 559 14.20 8.30 3.15
C LEU A 559 14.67 8.46 4.60
N LEU A 560 14.56 9.66 5.17
CA LEU A 560 14.90 9.93 6.57
C LEU A 560 13.98 9.21 7.57
N HIS A 561 12.83 8.72 7.10
CA HIS A 561 11.84 8.03 7.93
C HIS A 561 11.85 6.50 7.74
N VAL A 562 12.67 5.95 6.83
CA VAL A 562 12.70 4.49 6.56
C VAL A 562 13.13 3.72 7.81
N GLY A 563 14.21 4.13 8.48
CA GLY A 563 14.70 3.44 9.67
C GLY A 563 13.70 3.49 10.83
N SER A 564 13.10 4.65 11.09
CA SER A 564 12.06 4.78 12.12
C SER A 564 10.79 3.99 11.76
N SER A 565 10.43 3.87 10.47
CA SER A 565 9.33 3.02 10.02
C SER A 565 9.62 1.54 10.25
N ILE A 566 10.86 1.07 9.98
CA ILE A 566 11.28 -0.31 10.29
C ILE A 566 11.17 -0.56 11.80
N ARG A 567 11.66 0.34 12.64
CA ARG A 567 11.55 0.21 14.10
C ARG A 567 10.11 0.13 14.57
N ALA A 568 9.21 0.92 13.98
CA ALA A 568 7.80 0.97 14.38
C ALA A 568 6.98 -0.22 13.87
N ASN A 569 7.20 -0.64 12.62
CA ASN A 569 6.32 -1.56 11.89
C ASN A 569 6.99 -2.89 11.50
N GLY A 570 8.23 -3.14 11.92
CA GLY A 570 8.96 -4.32 11.46
C GLY A 570 9.63 -4.12 10.09
N LEU A 571 10.14 -5.22 9.54
CA LEU A 571 10.90 -5.24 8.29
C LEU A 571 10.09 -4.70 7.10
N VAL A 572 10.76 -4.08 6.12
CA VAL A 572 10.09 -3.41 4.98
C VAL A 572 9.19 -4.35 4.18
N TRP A 573 9.57 -5.63 4.03
CA TRP A 573 8.80 -6.61 3.28
C TRP A 573 7.46 -6.98 3.96
N THR A 574 7.32 -6.73 5.26
CA THR A 574 6.07 -7.00 6.00
C THR A 574 4.95 -6.02 5.64
N ASN A 575 5.30 -4.84 5.12
CA ASN A 575 4.35 -3.75 4.87
C ASN A 575 4.57 -3.02 3.53
N TRP A 576 5.12 -3.68 2.51
CA TRP A 576 5.26 -3.14 1.15
C TRP A 576 4.05 -3.42 0.25
N ALA A 577 3.95 -2.71 -0.87
CA ALA A 577 2.78 -2.77 -1.74
C ALA A 577 2.83 -3.86 -2.83
N PHE A 578 3.89 -4.68 -2.96
CA PHE A 578 3.95 -5.74 -3.98
C PHE A 578 2.73 -6.69 -3.99
N PRO A 579 2.17 -7.14 -2.84
CA PRO A 579 0.96 -7.95 -2.84
C PRO A 579 -0.26 -7.20 -3.40
N MET A 580 -0.37 -5.90 -3.15
CA MET A 580 -1.42 -5.04 -3.70
C MET A 580 -1.29 -4.93 -5.22
N GLU A 581 -0.08 -4.67 -5.74
CA GLU A 581 0.15 -4.57 -7.19
C GLU A 581 -0.16 -5.87 -7.91
N ARG A 582 0.23 -7.01 -7.34
CA ARG A 582 -0.09 -8.33 -7.89
C ARG A 582 -1.61 -8.54 -7.98
N TYR A 583 -2.34 -8.19 -6.92
CA TYR A 583 -3.80 -8.23 -6.92
C TYR A 583 -4.40 -7.30 -7.98
N CYS A 584 -3.89 -6.07 -8.09
CA CYS A 584 -4.30 -5.11 -9.13
C CYS A 584 -4.08 -5.65 -10.54
N GLY A 585 -2.91 -6.26 -10.78
CA GLY A 585 -2.58 -6.91 -12.06
C GLY A 585 -3.54 -8.04 -12.40
N ASP A 586 -3.93 -8.85 -11.41
CA ASP A 586 -4.91 -9.91 -11.59
C ASP A 586 -6.30 -9.36 -11.92
N VAL A 587 -6.79 -8.38 -11.17
CA VAL A 587 -8.08 -7.70 -11.46
C VAL A 587 -8.10 -7.13 -12.87
N VAL A 588 -7.02 -6.46 -13.31
CA VAL A 588 -6.94 -5.85 -14.65
C VAL A 588 -6.97 -6.91 -15.76
N ARG A 589 -6.30 -8.05 -15.57
CA ARG A 589 -6.32 -9.17 -16.53
C ARG A 589 -7.73 -9.73 -16.75
N HIS A 590 -8.59 -9.68 -15.75
CA HIS A 590 -9.97 -10.18 -15.82
C HIS A 590 -10.98 -9.18 -16.39
N VAL A 591 -10.57 -7.97 -16.76
CA VAL A 591 -11.44 -6.98 -17.40
C VAL A 591 -11.63 -7.28 -18.88
N ARG A 592 -12.82 -7.77 -19.25
CA ARG A 592 -13.19 -8.07 -20.66
C ARG A 592 -14.07 -7.00 -21.30
N ASN A 593 -14.90 -6.32 -20.53
CA ASN A 593 -15.89 -5.38 -21.06
C ASN A 593 -15.58 -3.93 -20.65
N ARG A 594 -15.24 -3.11 -21.65
CA ARG A 594 -14.92 -1.69 -21.44
C ARG A 594 -16.15 -0.83 -21.13
N HIS A 595 -17.35 -1.25 -21.53
CA HIS A 595 -18.58 -0.48 -21.32
C HIS A 595 -19.10 -0.66 -19.88
N TYR A 596 -19.08 -1.89 -19.37
CA TYR A 596 -19.52 -2.24 -18.03
C TYR A 596 -18.36 -2.57 -17.09
N LEU A 597 -17.26 -1.79 -17.21
CA LEU A 597 -16.01 -2.02 -16.51
C LEU A 597 -16.17 -2.33 -15.01
N TYR A 598 -16.77 -1.39 -14.27
CA TYR A 598 -16.87 -1.51 -12.80
C TYR A 598 -17.80 -2.64 -12.35
N ILE A 599 -18.83 -2.95 -13.15
CA ILE A 599 -19.70 -4.11 -12.90
C ILE A 599 -18.89 -5.40 -13.07
N GLY A 600 -18.08 -5.50 -14.14
CA GLY A 600 -17.23 -6.65 -14.39
C GLY A 600 -16.21 -6.88 -13.28
N ILE A 601 -15.53 -5.82 -12.84
CA ILE A 601 -14.55 -5.84 -11.74
C ILE A 601 -15.23 -6.29 -10.43
N ASN A 602 -16.37 -5.69 -10.09
CA ASN A 602 -17.10 -6.06 -8.87
C ASN A 602 -17.60 -7.50 -8.89
N ASN A 603 -18.08 -7.99 -10.03
CA ASN A 603 -18.52 -9.38 -10.19
C ASN A 603 -17.34 -10.34 -10.03
N TYR A 604 -16.19 -10.02 -10.62
CA TYR A 604 -14.98 -10.82 -10.46
C TYR A 604 -14.52 -10.88 -9.01
N ALA A 605 -14.33 -9.74 -8.36
CA ALA A 605 -13.89 -9.66 -6.97
C ALA A 605 -14.87 -10.40 -6.02
N THR A 606 -16.18 -10.24 -6.24
CA THR A 606 -17.21 -10.94 -5.47
C THR A 606 -17.13 -12.45 -5.66
N SER A 607 -17.06 -12.92 -6.91
CA SER A 607 -17.04 -14.34 -7.20
C SER A 607 -15.75 -15.01 -6.70
N SER A 608 -14.60 -14.34 -6.85
CA SER A 608 -13.32 -14.84 -6.32
C SER A 608 -13.35 -14.94 -4.79
N ALA A 609 -13.87 -13.90 -4.10
CA ALA A 609 -13.97 -13.92 -2.65
C ALA A 609 -14.96 -15.01 -2.16
N GLN A 610 -16.07 -15.23 -2.87
CA GLN A 610 -17.02 -16.30 -2.53
C GLN A 610 -16.42 -17.70 -2.78
N LEU A 611 -15.64 -17.87 -3.85
CA LEU A 611 -14.94 -19.10 -4.12
C LEU A 611 -13.90 -19.43 -3.05
N ALA A 612 -13.08 -18.46 -2.66
CA ALA A 612 -12.13 -18.61 -1.55
C ALA A 612 -12.83 -19.00 -0.24
N GLN A 613 -13.94 -18.34 0.07
CA GLN A 613 -14.76 -18.66 1.24
C GLN A 613 -15.33 -20.08 1.22
N LEU A 614 -15.78 -20.56 0.05
CA LEU A 614 -16.32 -21.91 -0.12
C LEU A 614 -15.24 -22.97 0.07
N LYS A 615 -14.07 -22.75 -0.52
CA LYS A 615 -12.88 -23.62 -0.33
C LYS A 615 -12.58 -23.78 1.17
N LEU A 616 -12.52 -22.67 1.93
CA LEU A 616 -12.28 -22.70 3.37
C LEU A 616 -13.38 -23.39 4.17
N ARG A 617 -14.65 -23.09 3.89
CA ARG A 617 -15.78 -23.62 4.68
C ARG A 617 -15.99 -25.12 4.55
N TYR A 618 -15.65 -25.67 3.39
CA TYR A 618 -15.94 -27.06 3.05
C TYR A 618 -14.67 -27.89 2.81
N ASP A 619 -13.49 -27.28 3.01
CA ASP A 619 -12.18 -27.93 2.79
C ASP A 619 -12.04 -28.53 1.37
N LEU A 620 -12.33 -27.69 0.34
CA LEU A 620 -12.41 -28.06 -1.06
C LEU A 620 -11.30 -27.43 -1.93
N ASP A 621 -10.14 -27.19 -1.36
CA ASP A 621 -9.06 -26.55 -2.11
C ASP A 621 -8.64 -27.38 -3.34
N GLU A 622 -8.48 -28.69 -3.18
CA GLU A 622 -8.09 -29.59 -4.27
C GLU A 622 -9.19 -29.72 -5.32
N GLU A 623 -10.45 -29.95 -4.88
CA GLU A 623 -11.58 -30.21 -5.76
C GLU A 623 -11.99 -29.00 -6.61
N LEU A 624 -11.73 -27.79 -6.15
CA LEU A 624 -12.13 -26.55 -6.82
C LEU A 624 -10.95 -25.82 -7.50
N SER A 625 -9.74 -26.37 -7.49
CA SER A 625 -8.55 -25.73 -8.08
C SER A 625 -8.25 -26.11 -9.54
N PHE A 626 -8.97 -27.05 -10.15
CA PHE A 626 -8.87 -27.47 -11.57
C PHE A 626 -7.43 -27.58 -12.11
N GLY A 627 -6.57 -28.33 -11.45
CA GLY A 627 -5.24 -28.66 -11.95
C GLY A 627 -4.31 -27.46 -12.19
N SER A 628 -4.55 -26.33 -11.59
CA SER A 628 -3.50 -25.34 -11.37
C SER A 628 -2.57 -25.89 -10.29
N GLN A 629 -1.65 -26.76 -10.67
CA GLN A 629 -0.37 -26.75 -9.96
C GLN A 629 0.12 -25.31 -10.12
N ASP A 630 0.30 -24.65 -9.00
CA ASP A 630 0.76 -23.28 -8.92
C ASP A 630 2.11 -23.11 -9.63
N ASN A 631 2.06 -22.79 -10.93
CA ASN A 631 3.08 -21.97 -11.54
C ASN A 631 2.86 -20.48 -11.15
N ASP A 632 1.86 -20.20 -10.33
CA ASP A 632 1.58 -18.95 -9.63
C ASP A 632 1.98 -19.02 -8.11
N ALA A 633 2.84 -19.92 -7.71
CA ALA A 633 3.87 -19.60 -6.76
C ALA A 633 4.67 -18.50 -7.44
N GLY A 634 4.03 -17.35 -7.60
CA GLY A 634 4.70 -16.15 -8.03
C GLY A 634 5.92 -16.07 -7.16
N HIS A 635 7.05 -15.81 -7.76
CA HIS A 635 8.29 -15.54 -7.13
C HIS A 635 8.12 -14.51 -6.00
N ILE A 636 7.44 -14.87 -4.92
CA ILE A 636 7.73 -14.38 -3.61
C ILE A 636 9.00 -15.14 -3.33
N TYR A 637 10.12 -14.57 -3.80
CA TYR A 637 11.43 -14.91 -3.37
C TYR A 637 11.53 -16.33 -2.82
N ASP A 638 11.81 -17.35 -3.70
CA ASP A 638 12.38 -18.61 -3.25
C ASP A 638 13.75 -18.40 -2.57
N GLY A 639 14.10 -17.14 -2.32
CA GLY A 639 15.19 -16.69 -1.50
C GLY A 639 14.80 -16.44 -0.04
N CYS A 640 13.55 -16.71 0.37
CA CYS A 640 13.13 -16.77 1.78
C CYS A 640 13.36 -18.17 2.35
N LYS A 641 14.54 -18.76 2.13
CA LYS A 641 15.09 -19.86 2.91
C LYS A 641 16.51 -19.53 3.29
#